data_d1356a0e5d28e43b1d239def3fb96cbf
#
_entry.id   d1356a0e5d28e43b1d239def3fb96cbf
#
_cell.length_a   1.000
_cell.length_b   1.000
_cell.length_c   1.000
_cell.angle_alpha   90.00
_cell.angle_beta   90.00
_cell.angle_gamma   90.00
#
_symmetry.space_group_name_H-M   'P 1'
#
loop_
_entity.id
_entity.type
_entity.pdbx_description
1 polymer ?
#
loop_
_entity_poly.entity_id
_entity_poly.type
_entity_poly.pdbx_seq_one_letter_code
_entity_poly.pdbx_strand_id
1 'polypeptide(L)'
;MLDKKYDHLMVEKDKYDNWKKKGYFKSGDLSKEPYCIVIPPPNVTGKLHLGHAWDTSIQDIIIRYKRMQGFDALWLPGMDHAGIATQAKVDKKLRSEGINPRSMSREEWLKVAWSWKEEYAENIHSQWAKLGLSLDYDKERFTLDDGLSHAVRKVFVDLYNKGLIYRGERIINWDPAAMTALSNEEVIYKDVEGAFYHIKYMIEDTDEYLEVATTRPETLFGDTAVAVNPEDNRYKKYIGKNVVLPIVNKLIPIIGDEHADMEFGTGVVKITPAHDPNDFEVGNRHNLERIVVMNPNGTMNENAGKYNGMDRFECRDAVIKDLDSEGLLIKIEPINHNVGFSERSDVMVEPYLSKQWFVKMRPLADRVLENQKDKDKKVNFVPPRYEKTMNHWMEITYDWCISRQLWWGHRIPAWYKGDEVYVGMEEPKGDGWVQDNDVLDTWFSSALWPFSTLGWPDNTDLLKRYYPNNVLVTGYDIIPFWVNRMTFQGLEFLNERPFKDCLIHGLIRDKKGRKMSKSLGNGIDPMDVIDMYGADSLRFFLTTNTAPGMDLRYDEEKVKSTWNFINKIWNASRFVLMKLEDFKEEDYTLDNLKEEDKWILNRLNTTIKDVTKNMDKYDFHIVGNTLYDFVWGDFCDKYIELSKFYNDNTTKSVLVRVLTDILKMLHPFMPYVTEEIYGMMPIKEAESIMISKYPIYNKKEVFTTNIDNVLEFITMFRNKKAELGNIGEYKVYIDIDDETSKDIIINMLKLSDKISLEDGNGIKIEYAGMKASIIYDNSKSLEEEKEKLLKEKESLEASIARREKLLSNSNYVEKAPKAIVDKDREALLKEKEMLDIILNKING
;
A
#
# COMPACT_ATOMS: atom_id res chain seq x y z
N MET A 1 -7.80 35.51 14.96
CA MET A 1 -8.54 34.51 15.77
C MET A 1 -9.10 33.43 14.84
N LEU A 2 -9.04 32.16 15.19
CA LEU A 2 -9.56 31.06 14.37
C LEU A 2 -11.09 31.17 14.19
N ASP A 3 -11.59 30.81 13.00
CA ASP A 3 -13.02 30.78 12.71
C ASP A 3 -13.78 29.80 13.59
N LYS A 4 -15.10 30.03 13.77
CA LYS A 4 -15.92 29.16 14.63
C LYS A 4 -16.00 27.72 14.15
N LYS A 5 -15.89 27.50 12.85
CA LYS A 5 -15.99 26.19 12.20
C LYS A 5 -14.69 25.94 11.42
N TYR A 6 -14.16 24.74 11.59
CA TYR A 6 -13.05 24.27 10.76
C TYR A 6 -13.51 24.09 9.31
N ASP A 7 -12.79 24.72 8.39
CA ASP A 7 -12.98 24.60 6.96
C ASP A 7 -11.62 24.32 6.30
N HIS A 8 -11.44 23.06 5.88
CA HIS A 8 -10.17 22.62 5.29
C HIS A 8 -9.83 23.37 3.99
N LEU A 9 -10.84 23.72 3.17
CA LEU A 9 -10.59 24.45 1.92
C LEU A 9 -9.96 25.82 2.18
N MET A 10 -10.40 26.51 3.24
CA MET A 10 -9.81 27.79 3.62
C MET A 10 -8.44 27.62 4.27
N VAL A 11 -8.27 26.57 5.08
CA VAL A 11 -7.01 26.29 5.78
C VAL A 11 -5.91 25.86 4.80
N GLU A 12 -6.24 25.08 3.79
CA GLU A 12 -5.27 24.58 2.81
C GLU A 12 -4.90 25.61 1.73
N LYS A 13 -5.75 26.61 1.52
CA LYS A 13 -5.60 27.62 0.48
C LYS A 13 -4.25 28.32 0.57
N ASP A 14 -3.53 28.40 -0.54
CA ASP A 14 -2.27 29.12 -0.76
C ASP A 14 -1.09 28.70 0.13
N LYS A 15 -1.29 27.76 1.10
CA LYS A 15 -0.20 27.35 2.03
C LYS A 15 0.92 26.62 1.31
N TYR A 16 0.58 25.70 0.43
CA TYR A 16 1.58 24.92 -0.29
C TYR A 16 2.51 25.78 -1.13
N ASP A 17 1.92 26.73 -1.87
CA ASP A 17 2.69 27.68 -2.70
C ASP A 17 3.57 28.60 -1.83
N ASN A 18 3.05 29.01 -0.68
CA ASN A 18 3.82 29.80 0.29
C ASN A 18 5.02 29.00 0.85
N TRP A 19 4.86 27.74 1.24
CA TRP A 19 5.95 26.90 1.71
C TRP A 19 7.03 26.71 0.63
N LYS A 20 6.59 26.43 -0.61
CA LYS A 20 7.47 26.27 -1.77
C LYS A 20 8.23 27.57 -2.07
N LYS A 21 7.54 28.70 -2.08
CA LYS A 21 8.12 30.04 -2.31
C LYS A 21 9.15 30.42 -1.23
N LYS A 22 8.86 30.07 0.03
CA LYS A 22 9.78 30.28 1.17
C LYS A 22 10.97 29.33 1.17
N GLY A 23 10.96 28.30 0.35
CA GLY A 23 12.06 27.35 0.25
C GLY A 23 12.15 26.33 1.40
N TYR A 24 11.07 26.11 2.15
CA TYR A 24 11.08 25.20 3.30
C TYR A 24 11.31 23.73 2.92
N PHE A 25 11.14 23.37 1.66
CA PHE A 25 11.37 22.02 1.15
C PHE A 25 12.82 21.74 0.75
N LYS A 26 13.64 22.79 0.65
CA LYS A 26 15.00 22.69 0.11
C LYS A 26 15.95 22.02 1.09
N SER A 27 16.83 21.20 0.53
CA SER A 27 17.97 20.58 1.18
C SER A 27 19.28 21.25 0.76
N GLY A 28 20.39 20.87 1.37
CA GLY A 28 21.72 21.36 1.03
C GLY A 28 22.38 22.20 2.13
N ASP A 29 21.86 22.16 3.34
CA ASP A 29 22.50 22.79 4.51
C ASP A 29 23.63 21.91 5.03
N LEU A 30 24.86 22.27 4.63
CA LEU A 30 26.08 21.51 4.97
C LEU A 30 26.42 21.51 6.47
N SER A 31 25.78 22.36 7.28
CA SER A 31 25.97 22.40 8.73
C SER A 31 25.21 21.30 9.47
N LYS A 32 24.27 20.64 8.78
CA LYS A 32 23.38 19.61 9.33
C LYS A 32 23.75 18.23 8.84
N GLU A 33 23.37 17.20 9.59
CA GLU A 33 23.50 15.81 9.19
C GLU A 33 22.53 15.49 8.02
N PRO A 34 23.00 14.84 6.94
CA PRO A 34 22.14 14.53 5.81
C PRO A 34 21.15 13.42 6.12
N TYR A 35 19.95 13.56 5.58
CA TYR A 35 18.92 12.53 5.55
C TYR A 35 18.25 12.51 4.18
N CYS A 36 18.22 11.36 3.51
CA CYS A 36 17.74 11.26 2.15
C CYS A 36 16.67 10.18 1.96
N ILE A 37 15.59 10.56 1.30
CA ILE A 37 14.62 9.66 0.67
C ILE A 37 14.52 10.04 -0.80
N VAL A 38 14.58 9.05 -1.68
CA VAL A 38 14.19 9.21 -3.09
C VAL A 38 12.76 8.67 -3.25
N ILE A 39 11.88 9.46 -3.87
CA ILE A 39 10.50 9.04 -4.07
C ILE A 39 10.45 7.80 -4.98
N PRO A 40 9.58 6.80 -4.74
CA PRO A 40 9.23 5.85 -5.79
C PRO A 40 8.62 6.63 -6.96
N PRO A 41 9.33 6.69 -8.11
CA PRO A 41 8.92 7.61 -9.17
C PRO A 41 7.62 7.12 -9.81
N PRO A 42 6.51 7.89 -9.71
CA PRO A 42 5.27 7.48 -10.33
C PRO A 42 5.40 7.45 -11.86
N ASN A 43 4.70 6.50 -12.46
CA ASN A 43 4.61 6.35 -13.89
C ASN A 43 3.82 7.49 -14.52
N VAL A 44 4.31 8.08 -15.62
CA VAL A 44 3.59 9.12 -16.38
C VAL A 44 2.43 8.55 -17.22
N THR A 45 1.65 7.65 -16.65
CA THR A 45 0.58 6.90 -17.34
C THR A 45 -0.83 7.32 -16.95
N GLY A 46 -0.97 8.18 -15.95
CA GLY A 46 -2.27 8.61 -15.45
C GLY A 46 -2.21 9.32 -14.12
N LYS A 47 -3.38 9.57 -13.53
CA LYS A 47 -3.52 10.17 -12.20
C LYS A 47 -3.04 9.23 -11.11
N LEU A 48 -2.51 9.79 -10.05
CA LEU A 48 -2.16 9.06 -8.82
C LEU A 48 -3.42 8.49 -8.16
N HIS A 49 -3.30 7.33 -7.54
CA HIS A 49 -4.36 6.65 -6.80
C HIS A 49 -4.04 6.63 -5.29
N LEU A 50 -4.96 6.11 -4.47
CA LEU A 50 -4.80 6.04 -3.01
C LEU A 50 -3.50 5.36 -2.55
N GLY A 51 -3.00 4.35 -3.29
CA GLY A 51 -1.73 3.69 -2.97
C GLY A 51 -0.54 4.65 -3.05
N HIS A 52 -0.50 5.50 -4.08
CA HIS A 52 0.52 6.56 -4.18
C HIS A 52 0.36 7.61 -3.07
N ALA A 53 -0.87 8.00 -2.74
CA ALA A 53 -1.12 8.94 -1.65
C ALA A 53 -0.66 8.37 -0.30
N TRP A 54 -0.84 7.08 -0.07
CA TRP A 54 -0.34 6.40 1.13
C TRP A 54 1.17 6.34 1.18
N ASP A 55 1.80 5.80 0.15
CA ASP A 55 3.25 5.68 0.01
C ASP A 55 3.95 7.03 0.23
N THR A 56 3.51 8.07 -0.49
CA THR A 56 4.11 9.40 -0.38
C THR A 56 3.80 10.09 0.95
N SER A 57 2.64 9.84 1.57
CA SER A 57 2.34 10.38 2.90
C SER A 57 3.27 9.81 3.98
N ILE A 58 3.60 8.51 3.90
CA ILE A 58 4.59 7.88 4.81
C ILE A 58 5.95 8.58 4.68
N GLN A 59 6.41 8.81 3.47
CA GLN A 59 7.69 9.47 3.20
C GLN A 59 7.70 10.91 3.70
N ASP A 60 6.64 11.68 3.45
CA ASP A 60 6.53 13.07 3.88
C ASP A 60 6.53 13.20 5.42
N ILE A 61 5.88 12.26 6.13
CA ILE A 61 5.92 12.19 7.58
C ILE A 61 7.36 12.05 8.08
N ILE A 62 8.12 11.13 7.50
CA ILE A 62 9.52 10.89 7.88
C ILE A 62 10.36 12.14 7.59
N ILE A 63 10.23 12.71 6.41
CA ILE A 63 10.99 13.90 5.99
C ILE A 63 10.68 15.11 6.88
N ARG A 64 9.40 15.39 7.18
CA ARG A 64 9.01 16.48 8.08
C ARG A 64 9.53 16.26 9.48
N TYR A 65 9.41 15.06 10.01
CA TYR A 65 9.95 14.69 11.31
C TYR A 65 11.47 14.88 11.37
N LYS A 66 12.21 14.40 10.38
CA LYS A 66 13.67 14.55 10.34
C LYS A 66 14.10 16.01 10.15
N ARG A 67 13.40 16.79 9.36
CA ARG A 67 13.62 18.23 9.22
C ARG A 67 13.46 18.96 10.56
N MET A 68 12.39 18.66 11.30
CA MET A 68 12.15 19.23 12.64
C MET A 68 13.16 18.73 13.68
N GLN A 69 13.77 17.54 13.49
CA GLN A 69 14.90 17.08 14.31
C GLN A 69 16.22 17.77 13.97
N GLY A 70 16.26 18.62 12.96
CA GLY A 70 17.44 19.38 12.57
C GLY A 70 18.32 18.73 11.51
N PHE A 71 17.86 17.68 10.84
CA PHE A 71 18.56 17.10 9.69
C PHE A 71 18.46 17.98 8.44
N ASP A 72 19.46 17.86 7.58
CA ASP A 72 19.40 18.33 6.20
C ASP A 72 18.64 17.27 5.37
N ALA A 73 17.32 17.39 5.36
CA ALA A 73 16.43 16.38 4.83
C ALA A 73 16.14 16.61 3.34
N LEU A 74 16.75 15.77 2.49
CA LEU A 74 16.45 15.71 1.06
C LEU A 74 15.34 14.70 0.81
N TRP A 75 14.19 15.15 0.30
CA TRP A 75 13.22 14.30 -0.37
C TRP A 75 13.25 14.60 -1.86
N LEU A 76 13.89 13.70 -2.61
CA LEU A 76 14.15 13.88 -4.03
C LEU A 76 12.93 13.43 -4.84
N PRO A 77 12.25 14.34 -5.57
CA PRO A 77 11.13 14.01 -6.45
C PRO A 77 11.59 13.47 -7.79
N GLY A 78 10.69 12.82 -8.48
CA GLY A 78 10.85 12.46 -9.88
C GLY A 78 9.80 11.51 -10.38
N MET A 79 9.88 11.16 -11.66
CA MET A 79 8.90 10.34 -12.39
C MET A 79 9.59 9.30 -13.25
N ASP A 80 8.88 8.20 -13.48
CA ASP A 80 9.32 7.12 -14.35
C ASP A 80 8.63 7.22 -15.71
N HIS A 81 9.41 6.98 -16.77
CA HIS A 81 8.89 6.95 -18.14
C HIS A 81 7.97 5.77 -18.43
N ALA A 82 8.08 4.66 -17.68
CA ALA A 82 7.21 3.48 -17.74
C ALA A 82 6.99 2.95 -19.16
N GLY A 83 8.06 2.46 -19.79
CA GLY A 83 8.17 2.11 -21.21
C GLY A 83 6.90 1.51 -21.84
N ILE A 84 6.57 0.24 -21.54
CA ILE A 84 5.43 -0.47 -22.13
C ILE A 84 4.11 0.26 -21.83
N ALA A 85 3.91 0.66 -20.57
CA ALA A 85 2.65 1.21 -20.12
C ALA A 85 2.35 2.59 -20.74
N THR A 86 3.37 3.45 -20.84
CA THR A 86 3.24 4.77 -21.48
C THR A 86 3.04 4.63 -22.99
N GLN A 87 3.83 3.78 -23.66
CA GLN A 87 3.64 3.54 -25.09
C GLN A 87 2.23 3.06 -25.40
N ALA A 88 1.69 2.10 -24.64
CA ALA A 88 0.33 1.61 -24.83
C ALA A 88 -0.73 2.73 -24.68
N LYS A 89 -0.51 3.69 -23.78
CA LYS A 89 -1.41 4.84 -23.59
C LYS A 89 -1.34 5.83 -24.74
N VAL A 90 -0.14 6.17 -25.19
CA VAL A 90 0.08 7.06 -26.34
C VAL A 90 -0.50 6.44 -27.60
N ASP A 91 -0.25 5.14 -27.84
CA ASP A 91 -0.83 4.41 -28.97
C ASP A 91 -2.35 4.40 -28.95
N LYS A 92 -2.95 4.22 -27.78
CA LYS A 92 -4.40 4.27 -27.59
C LYS A 92 -4.96 5.66 -27.90
N LYS A 93 -4.30 6.72 -27.45
CA LYS A 93 -4.67 8.12 -27.74
C LYS A 93 -4.63 8.35 -29.25
N LEU A 94 -3.52 8.03 -29.93
CA LEU A 94 -3.36 8.19 -31.37
C LEU A 94 -4.47 7.46 -32.14
N ARG A 95 -4.76 6.19 -31.80
CA ARG A 95 -5.84 5.42 -32.44
C ARG A 95 -7.22 6.06 -32.21
N SER A 96 -7.47 6.64 -31.03
CA SER A 96 -8.72 7.36 -30.76
C SER A 96 -8.87 8.63 -31.58
N GLU A 97 -7.76 9.22 -32.02
CA GLU A 97 -7.68 10.37 -32.92
C GLU A 97 -7.68 9.97 -34.42
N GLY A 98 -7.81 8.65 -34.72
CA GLY A 98 -7.82 8.11 -36.08
C GLY A 98 -6.45 7.92 -36.70
N ILE A 99 -5.38 8.05 -35.91
CA ILE A 99 -3.98 7.89 -36.36
C ILE A 99 -3.51 6.47 -36.05
N ASN A 100 -2.95 5.79 -37.09
CA ASN A 100 -2.29 4.50 -36.83
C ASN A 100 -0.84 4.77 -36.35
N PRO A 101 -0.47 4.41 -35.12
CA PRO A 101 0.87 4.64 -34.59
C PRO A 101 1.99 4.05 -35.46
N ARG A 102 1.71 2.91 -36.12
CA ARG A 102 2.69 2.22 -36.96
C ARG A 102 2.95 2.90 -38.33
N SER A 103 2.11 3.84 -38.73
CA SER A 103 2.35 4.65 -39.95
C SER A 103 3.25 5.86 -39.70
N MET A 104 3.58 6.12 -38.42
CA MET A 104 4.46 7.23 -38.03
C MET A 104 5.92 6.79 -38.04
N SER A 105 6.82 7.77 -38.22
CA SER A 105 8.23 7.59 -37.90
C SER A 105 8.40 7.57 -36.36
N ARG A 106 9.51 6.96 -35.90
CA ARG A 106 9.87 6.97 -34.45
C ARG A 106 9.95 8.39 -33.91
N GLU A 107 10.53 9.32 -34.66
CA GLU A 107 10.69 10.72 -34.23
C GLU A 107 9.35 11.46 -34.07
N GLU A 108 8.42 11.26 -34.99
CA GLU A 108 7.08 11.85 -34.90
C GLU A 108 6.32 11.29 -33.70
N TRP A 109 6.39 9.99 -33.52
CA TRP A 109 5.75 9.32 -32.38
C TRP A 109 6.33 9.79 -31.03
N LEU A 110 7.67 9.91 -30.94
CA LEU A 110 8.33 10.40 -29.72
C LEU A 110 7.92 11.82 -29.36
N LYS A 111 7.67 12.72 -30.31
CA LYS A 111 7.14 14.06 -30.02
C LYS A 111 5.80 14.00 -29.31
N VAL A 112 4.91 13.08 -29.69
CA VAL A 112 3.62 12.88 -29.02
C VAL A 112 3.83 12.32 -27.62
N ALA A 113 4.75 11.36 -27.45
CA ALA A 113 5.05 10.77 -26.14
C ALA A 113 5.64 11.81 -25.16
N TRP A 114 6.53 12.70 -25.63
CA TRP A 114 7.05 13.79 -24.79
C TRP A 114 5.95 14.79 -24.39
N SER A 115 5.04 15.16 -25.29
CA SER A 115 3.89 16.01 -24.94
C SER A 115 2.97 15.33 -23.93
N TRP A 116 2.75 14.02 -24.07
CA TRP A 116 2.03 13.20 -23.08
C TRP A 116 2.70 13.26 -21.71
N LYS A 117 4.03 13.08 -21.66
CA LYS A 117 4.81 13.15 -20.40
C LYS A 117 4.63 14.50 -19.71
N GLU A 118 4.71 15.62 -20.44
CA GLU A 118 4.54 16.96 -19.83
C GLU A 118 3.14 17.14 -19.23
N GLU A 119 2.09 16.77 -19.95
CA GLU A 119 0.71 16.84 -19.47
C GLU A 119 0.51 16.06 -18.16
N TYR A 120 1.03 14.82 -18.11
CA TYR A 120 0.86 13.97 -16.92
C TYR A 120 1.79 14.36 -15.78
N ALA A 121 2.94 14.91 -16.05
CA ALA A 121 3.82 15.48 -15.02
C ALA A 121 3.15 16.65 -14.30
N GLU A 122 2.49 17.57 -15.02
CA GLU A 122 1.73 18.66 -14.41
C GLU A 122 0.59 18.16 -13.52
N ASN A 123 -0.13 17.13 -13.97
CA ASN A 123 -1.18 16.49 -13.18
C ASN A 123 -0.62 15.88 -11.87
N ILE A 124 0.51 15.19 -11.93
CA ILE A 124 1.18 14.59 -10.77
C ILE A 124 1.63 15.70 -9.80
N HIS A 125 2.26 16.78 -10.30
CA HIS A 125 2.65 17.91 -9.47
C HIS A 125 1.45 18.54 -8.74
N SER A 126 0.32 18.71 -9.44
CA SER A 126 -0.91 19.22 -8.84
C SER A 126 -1.44 18.31 -7.72
N GLN A 127 -1.38 16.98 -7.93
CA GLN A 127 -1.80 16.02 -6.90
C GLN A 127 -0.85 15.99 -5.71
N TRP A 128 0.48 16.08 -5.92
CA TRP A 128 1.46 16.22 -4.85
C TRP A 128 1.25 17.51 -4.04
N ALA A 129 0.95 18.61 -4.71
CA ALA A 129 0.66 19.87 -4.05
C ALA A 129 -0.60 19.79 -3.18
N LYS A 130 -1.69 19.19 -3.68
CA LYS A 130 -2.92 18.98 -2.89
C LYS A 130 -2.68 18.09 -1.67
N LEU A 131 -1.83 17.04 -1.78
CA LEU A 131 -1.43 16.21 -0.65
C LEU A 131 -0.51 16.93 0.34
N GLY A 132 0.08 18.06 -0.03
CA GLY A 132 0.99 18.82 0.82
C GLY A 132 2.40 18.22 0.94
N LEU A 133 2.88 17.53 -0.10
CA LEU A 133 4.16 16.82 -0.07
C LEU A 133 5.36 17.78 -0.12
N SER A 134 6.26 17.70 0.83
CA SER A 134 7.39 18.61 0.98
C SER A 134 8.63 18.21 0.17
N LEU A 135 8.46 18.01 -1.13
CA LEU A 135 9.48 17.59 -2.10
C LEU A 135 10.46 18.72 -2.47
N ASP A 136 11.75 18.41 -2.61
CA ASP A 136 12.76 19.35 -3.10
C ASP A 136 12.78 19.41 -4.64
N TYR A 137 11.89 20.20 -5.21
CA TYR A 137 11.71 20.30 -6.68
C TYR A 137 12.94 20.84 -7.42
N ASP A 138 13.87 21.49 -6.76
CA ASP A 138 15.13 21.93 -7.39
C ASP A 138 16.01 20.74 -7.81
N LYS A 139 15.72 19.56 -7.28
CA LYS A 139 16.45 18.31 -7.55
C LYS A 139 15.58 17.24 -8.25
N GLU A 140 14.46 17.65 -8.83
CA GLU A 140 13.56 16.73 -9.54
C GLU A 140 14.27 16.05 -10.72
N ARG A 141 14.00 14.74 -10.90
CA ARG A 141 14.58 13.92 -11.97
C ARG A 141 13.49 13.18 -12.74
N PHE A 142 13.85 12.83 -13.96
CA PHE A 142 13.04 11.99 -14.84
C PHE A 142 13.89 10.85 -15.40
N THR A 143 13.40 9.61 -15.41
CA THR A 143 14.22 8.46 -15.82
C THR A 143 14.80 8.54 -17.22
N LEU A 144 14.23 9.39 -18.12
CA LEU A 144 14.77 9.66 -19.44
C LEU A 144 15.51 11.00 -19.56
N ASP A 145 15.81 11.69 -18.45
CA ASP A 145 16.67 12.89 -18.52
C ASP A 145 18.10 12.53 -18.96
N ASP A 146 18.86 13.53 -19.43
CA ASP A 146 20.18 13.31 -20.01
C ASP A 146 21.15 12.64 -19.03
N GLY A 147 21.13 13.02 -17.75
CA GLY A 147 22.00 12.46 -16.72
C GLY A 147 21.68 11.01 -16.42
N LEU A 148 20.39 10.69 -16.25
CA LEU A 148 19.97 9.30 -16.01
C LEU A 148 20.17 8.44 -17.26
N SER A 149 19.94 8.97 -18.46
CA SER A 149 20.22 8.28 -19.72
C SER A 149 21.71 7.98 -19.91
N HIS A 150 22.59 8.89 -19.48
CA HIS A 150 24.03 8.65 -19.44
C HIS A 150 24.38 7.52 -18.46
N ALA A 151 23.82 7.53 -17.26
CA ALA A 151 24.02 6.48 -16.25
C ALA A 151 23.56 5.10 -16.76
N VAL A 152 22.40 5.02 -17.41
CA VAL A 152 21.86 3.79 -17.99
C VAL A 152 22.78 3.21 -19.05
N ARG A 153 23.27 4.05 -20.00
CA ARG A 153 24.25 3.62 -21.00
C ARG A 153 25.53 3.10 -20.36
N LYS A 154 26.04 3.83 -19.36
CA LYS A 154 27.25 3.42 -18.62
C LYS A 154 27.09 2.04 -17.96
N VAL A 155 25.97 1.80 -17.28
CA VAL A 155 25.67 0.50 -16.66
C VAL A 155 25.63 -0.61 -17.71
N PHE A 156 24.94 -0.39 -18.82
CA PHE A 156 24.86 -1.40 -19.89
C PHE A 156 26.25 -1.77 -20.45
N VAL A 157 27.04 -0.75 -20.79
CA VAL A 157 28.39 -0.94 -21.33
C VAL A 157 29.32 -1.63 -20.33
N ASP A 158 29.29 -1.22 -19.07
CA ASP A 158 30.14 -1.82 -18.03
C ASP A 158 29.77 -3.29 -17.75
N LEU A 159 28.48 -3.60 -17.66
CA LEU A 159 28.03 -4.98 -17.47
C LEU A 159 28.34 -5.86 -18.70
N TYR A 160 28.23 -5.30 -19.89
CA TYR A 160 28.64 -6.00 -21.13
C TYR A 160 30.15 -6.31 -21.11
N ASN A 161 30.98 -5.34 -20.81
CA ASN A 161 32.45 -5.51 -20.76
C ASN A 161 32.86 -6.52 -19.65
N LYS A 162 32.09 -6.64 -18.58
CA LYS A 162 32.26 -7.67 -17.54
C LYS A 162 31.73 -9.06 -17.95
N GLY A 163 31.13 -9.18 -19.14
CA GLY A 163 30.49 -10.42 -19.59
C GLY A 163 29.22 -10.79 -18.84
N LEU A 164 28.61 -9.81 -18.14
CA LEU A 164 27.33 -9.97 -17.41
C LEU A 164 26.12 -9.61 -18.27
N ILE A 165 26.29 -8.88 -19.37
CA ILE A 165 25.28 -8.71 -20.41
C ILE A 165 25.69 -9.49 -21.65
N TYR A 166 24.77 -10.18 -22.26
CA TYR A 166 24.97 -10.89 -23.51
C TYR A 166 23.72 -10.85 -24.39
N ARG A 167 23.91 -11.05 -25.70
CA ARG A 167 22.83 -11.21 -26.66
C ARG A 167 22.71 -12.70 -27.03
N GLY A 168 21.53 -13.26 -26.91
CA GLY A 168 21.29 -14.67 -27.13
C GLY A 168 19.90 -14.98 -27.63
N GLU A 169 19.76 -16.12 -28.29
CA GLU A 169 18.48 -16.65 -28.72
C GLU A 169 17.95 -17.57 -27.62
N ARG A 170 16.77 -17.26 -27.09
CA ARG A 170 16.10 -18.04 -26.04
C ARG A 170 14.58 -18.01 -26.23
N ILE A 171 13.89 -18.94 -25.61
CA ILE A 171 12.45 -18.82 -25.41
C ILE A 171 12.20 -17.76 -24.35
N ILE A 172 11.40 -16.78 -24.70
CA ILE A 172 11.01 -15.66 -23.83
C ILE A 172 9.49 -15.62 -23.71
N ASN A 173 9.01 -14.93 -22.68
CA ASN A 173 7.60 -14.53 -22.60
C ASN A 173 7.36 -13.39 -23.58
N TRP A 174 6.44 -13.58 -24.50
CA TRP A 174 6.11 -12.60 -25.54
C TRP A 174 4.68 -12.14 -25.40
N ASP A 175 4.46 -10.83 -25.40
CA ASP A 175 3.14 -10.22 -25.47
C ASP A 175 2.76 -9.97 -26.94
N PRO A 176 1.84 -10.75 -27.53
CA PRO A 176 1.47 -10.61 -28.92
C PRO A 176 0.64 -9.36 -29.25
N ALA A 177 -0.01 -8.76 -28.24
CA ALA A 177 -0.77 -7.53 -28.40
C ALA A 177 0.13 -6.29 -28.39
N ALA A 178 1.07 -6.23 -27.48
CA ALA A 178 2.09 -5.20 -27.38
C ALA A 178 3.25 -5.45 -28.37
N MET A 179 3.42 -6.69 -28.83
CA MET A 179 4.52 -7.19 -29.69
C MET A 179 5.89 -6.88 -29.09
N THR A 180 6.07 -7.26 -27.84
CA THR A 180 7.32 -7.06 -27.11
C THR A 180 7.58 -8.21 -26.14
N ALA A 181 8.85 -8.40 -25.80
CA ALA A 181 9.29 -9.31 -24.74
C ALA A 181 8.82 -8.82 -23.37
N LEU A 182 8.53 -9.77 -22.49
CA LEU A 182 8.23 -9.57 -21.08
C LEU A 182 9.28 -10.27 -20.22
N SER A 183 9.56 -9.72 -19.04
CA SER A 183 10.27 -10.46 -18.00
C SER A 183 9.32 -11.45 -17.29
N ASN A 184 9.87 -12.46 -16.61
CA ASN A 184 9.07 -13.48 -15.95
C ASN A 184 8.12 -12.88 -14.90
N GLU A 185 8.56 -11.82 -14.22
CA GLU A 185 7.81 -11.14 -13.19
C GLU A 185 6.59 -10.33 -13.74
N GLU A 186 6.60 -10.01 -15.04
CA GLU A 186 5.49 -9.30 -15.74
C GLU A 186 4.38 -10.26 -16.22
N VAL A 187 4.51 -11.56 -15.91
CA VAL A 187 3.53 -12.59 -16.27
C VAL A 187 2.67 -12.94 -15.07
N ILE A 188 1.36 -12.74 -15.20
CA ILE A 188 0.38 -13.11 -14.17
C ILE A 188 -0.25 -14.45 -14.58
N TYR A 189 -0.13 -15.44 -13.71
CA TYR A 189 -0.73 -16.74 -13.95
C TYR A 189 -2.19 -16.77 -13.50
N LYS A 190 -3.06 -17.28 -14.38
CA LYS A 190 -4.50 -17.45 -14.12
C LYS A 190 -4.93 -18.88 -14.44
N ASP A 191 -5.84 -19.39 -13.61
CA ASP A 191 -6.51 -20.66 -13.92
C ASP A 191 -7.53 -20.42 -15.04
N VAL A 192 -7.39 -21.19 -16.10
CA VAL A 192 -8.28 -21.15 -17.27
C VAL A 192 -8.79 -22.54 -17.63
N GLU A 193 -10.00 -22.59 -18.17
CA GLU A 193 -10.51 -23.79 -18.79
C GLU A 193 -9.81 -24.04 -20.11
N GLY A 194 -9.34 -25.27 -20.31
CA GLY A 194 -8.66 -25.72 -21.52
C GLY A 194 -8.89 -27.20 -21.75
N ALA A 195 -8.13 -27.79 -22.62
CA ALA A 195 -8.19 -29.21 -22.88
C ALA A 195 -6.84 -29.80 -23.26
N PHE A 196 -6.65 -31.08 -22.93
CA PHE A 196 -5.66 -31.92 -23.61
C PHE A 196 -6.29 -32.48 -24.89
N TYR A 197 -5.60 -32.28 -26.00
CA TYR A 197 -5.92 -32.85 -27.28
C TYR A 197 -5.01 -34.07 -27.52
N HIS A 198 -5.62 -35.26 -27.57
CA HIS A 198 -4.91 -36.51 -27.75
C HIS A 198 -4.83 -36.84 -29.24
N ILE A 199 -3.61 -36.89 -29.79
CA ILE A 199 -3.34 -36.96 -31.24
C ILE A 199 -2.48 -38.19 -31.52
N LYS A 200 -2.81 -38.90 -32.62
CA LYS A 200 -2.01 -40.01 -33.13
C LYS A 200 -0.84 -39.48 -33.95
N TYR A 201 0.35 -39.83 -33.56
CA TYR A 201 1.59 -39.66 -34.36
C TYR A 201 1.94 -41.02 -34.92
N MET A 202 1.64 -41.27 -36.20
CA MET A 202 1.82 -42.59 -36.83
C MET A 202 3.30 -42.90 -36.95
N ILE A 203 3.72 -44.09 -36.56
CA ILE A 203 5.09 -44.58 -36.73
C ILE A 203 5.32 -44.93 -38.20
N GLU A 204 6.42 -44.43 -38.77
CA GLU A 204 6.81 -44.61 -40.16
C GLU A 204 6.69 -46.07 -40.58
N ASP A 205 6.05 -46.32 -41.74
CA ASP A 205 5.83 -47.65 -42.36
C ASP A 205 5.11 -48.67 -41.47
N THR A 206 4.30 -48.25 -40.52
CA THR A 206 3.49 -49.11 -39.66
C THR A 206 2.09 -48.60 -39.45
N ASP A 207 1.19 -49.46 -38.95
CA ASP A 207 -0.14 -49.09 -38.48
C ASP A 207 -0.15 -48.69 -36.98
N GLU A 208 1.01 -48.68 -36.33
CA GLU A 208 1.18 -48.29 -34.92
C GLU A 208 1.33 -46.76 -34.80
N TYR A 209 0.95 -46.22 -33.67
CA TYR A 209 1.10 -44.79 -33.37
C TYR A 209 1.55 -44.56 -31.95
N LEU A 210 2.17 -43.37 -31.73
CA LEU A 210 2.37 -42.82 -30.41
C LEU A 210 1.25 -41.83 -30.11
N GLU A 211 0.66 -41.91 -28.92
CA GLU A 211 -0.38 -40.97 -28.45
C GLU A 211 0.30 -39.78 -27.80
N VAL A 212 0.12 -38.60 -28.39
CA VAL A 212 0.61 -37.34 -27.87
C VAL A 212 -0.57 -36.55 -27.30
N ALA A 213 -0.46 -36.05 -26.08
CA ALA A 213 -1.43 -35.16 -25.47
C ALA A 213 -0.86 -33.75 -25.38
N THR A 214 -1.50 -32.76 -25.98
CA THR A 214 -1.06 -31.35 -25.96
C THR A 214 -2.19 -30.40 -25.63
N THR A 215 -1.90 -29.30 -24.94
CA THR A 215 -2.84 -28.19 -24.76
C THR A 215 -2.77 -27.16 -25.90
N ARG A 216 -1.76 -27.27 -26.78
CA ARG A 216 -1.44 -26.30 -27.82
C ARG A 216 -1.26 -26.95 -29.21
N PRO A 217 -2.33 -27.50 -29.81
CA PRO A 217 -2.25 -28.15 -31.11
C PRO A 217 -1.83 -27.20 -32.25
N GLU A 218 -2.04 -25.92 -32.14
CA GLU A 218 -1.60 -24.89 -33.08
C GLU A 218 -0.09 -24.81 -33.23
N THR A 219 0.70 -25.33 -32.30
CA THR A 219 2.17 -25.35 -32.40
C THR A 219 2.73 -26.60 -33.11
N LEU A 220 1.86 -27.55 -33.50
CA LEU A 220 2.22 -28.83 -34.11
C LEU A 220 3.18 -28.65 -35.31
N PHE A 221 2.99 -27.61 -36.12
CA PHE A 221 3.83 -27.33 -37.30
C PHE A 221 5.31 -27.11 -36.98
N GLY A 222 5.62 -26.79 -35.73
CA GLY A 222 6.98 -26.59 -35.20
C GLY A 222 7.56 -27.80 -34.49
N ASP A 223 6.88 -28.94 -34.50
CA ASP A 223 7.38 -30.14 -33.85
C ASP A 223 8.55 -30.73 -34.66
N THR A 224 9.64 -31.02 -33.99
CA THR A 224 10.88 -31.54 -34.60
C THR A 224 11.34 -32.88 -34.05
N ALA A 225 10.66 -33.37 -33.01
CA ALA A 225 10.84 -34.72 -32.46
C ALA A 225 9.62 -35.10 -31.62
N VAL A 226 9.54 -36.40 -31.29
CA VAL A 226 8.71 -36.94 -30.22
C VAL A 226 9.63 -37.57 -29.21
N ALA A 227 9.54 -37.22 -27.93
CA ALA A 227 10.34 -37.78 -26.87
C ALA A 227 9.59 -38.86 -26.10
N VAL A 228 10.29 -39.92 -25.75
CA VAL A 228 9.86 -40.97 -24.82
C VAL A 228 10.95 -41.24 -23.80
N ASN A 229 10.60 -41.69 -22.61
CA ASN A 229 11.61 -42.01 -21.61
C ASN A 229 12.40 -43.24 -22.02
N PRO A 230 13.75 -43.23 -21.99
CA PRO A 230 14.57 -44.39 -22.34
C PRO A 230 14.32 -45.65 -21.50
N GLU A 231 13.84 -45.49 -20.28
CA GLU A 231 13.50 -46.55 -19.35
C GLU A 231 12.05 -47.06 -19.53
N ASP A 232 11.22 -46.37 -20.34
CA ASP A 232 9.82 -46.78 -20.55
C ASP A 232 9.72 -47.99 -21.47
N ASN A 233 9.39 -49.13 -20.90
CA ASN A 233 9.24 -50.38 -21.64
C ASN A 233 8.14 -50.36 -22.72
N ARG A 234 7.20 -49.46 -22.62
CA ARG A 234 6.12 -49.31 -23.63
C ARG A 234 6.68 -48.78 -24.95
N TYR A 235 7.62 -47.85 -24.89
CA TYR A 235 8.01 -47.02 -26.03
C TYR A 235 9.51 -47.12 -26.40
N LYS A 236 10.40 -47.59 -25.52
CA LYS A 236 11.86 -47.63 -25.77
C LYS A 236 12.26 -48.34 -27.06
N LYS A 237 11.44 -49.29 -27.53
CA LYS A 237 11.68 -50.03 -28.80
C LYS A 237 11.52 -49.15 -30.06
N TYR A 238 10.93 -47.97 -29.91
CA TYR A 238 10.72 -47.01 -31.01
C TYR A 238 11.79 -45.94 -31.08
N ILE A 239 12.65 -45.78 -30.07
CA ILE A 239 13.72 -44.80 -30.09
C ILE A 239 14.61 -45.03 -31.30
N GLY A 240 14.89 -43.95 -32.06
CA GLY A 240 15.63 -43.97 -33.30
C GLY A 240 14.82 -44.26 -34.55
N LYS A 241 13.52 -44.57 -34.41
CA LYS A 241 12.56 -44.58 -35.53
C LYS A 241 11.97 -43.16 -35.73
N ASN A 242 11.15 -43.04 -36.79
CA ASN A 242 10.45 -41.80 -37.08
C ASN A 242 8.93 -41.93 -36.86
N VAL A 243 8.28 -40.82 -36.63
CA VAL A 243 6.84 -40.68 -36.75
C VAL A 243 6.49 -39.68 -37.88
N VAL A 244 5.32 -39.87 -38.47
CA VAL A 244 4.74 -38.93 -39.41
C VAL A 244 4.05 -37.79 -38.64
N LEU A 245 4.54 -36.58 -38.77
CA LEU A 245 3.94 -35.38 -38.16
C LEU A 245 2.56 -35.17 -38.75
N PRO A 246 1.47 -35.18 -37.96
CA PRO A 246 0.11 -35.03 -38.46
C PRO A 246 -0.05 -33.76 -39.30
N ILE A 247 -0.96 -33.80 -40.30
CA ILE A 247 -1.25 -32.65 -41.21
C ILE A 247 -0.06 -32.28 -42.09
N VAL A 248 1.15 -32.16 -41.54
CA VAL A 248 2.38 -31.72 -42.24
C VAL A 248 2.96 -32.84 -43.08
N ASN A 249 2.75 -34.10 -42.73
CA ASN A 249 3.27 -35.29 -43.36
C ASN A 249 4.82 -35.32 -43.47
N LYS A 250 5.54 -34.66 -42.54
CA LYS A 250 7.01 -34.69 -42.41
C LYS A 250 7.41 -35.79 -41.44
N LEU A 251 8.50 -36.48 -41.72
CA LEU A 251 9.09 -37.40 -40.77
C LEU A 251 9.88 -36.66 -39.71
N ILE A 252 9.61 -36.96 -38.43
CA ILE A 252 10.37 -36.49 -37.29
C ILE A 252 10.83 -37.63 -36.40
N PRO A 253 12.02 -37.58 -35.76
CA PRO A 253 12.57 -38.68 -35.00
C PRO A 253 11.87 -38.90 -33.67
N ILE A 254 11.85 -40.15 -33.22
CA ILE A 254 11.53 -40.54 -31.85
C ILE A 254 12.84 -40.56 -31.06
N ILE A 255 12.96 -39.70 -30.06
CA ILE A 255 14.15 -39.57 -29.23
C ILE A 255 13.93 -40.09 -27.82
N GLY A 256 14.99 -40.58 -27.20
CA GLY A 256 14.99 -40.96 -25.78
C GLY A 256 15.43 -39.75 -24.93
N ASP A 257 14.56 -39.23 -24.05
CA ASP A 257 14.87 -38.16 -23.14
C ASP A 257 14.09 -38.31 -21.83
N GLU A 258 14.74 -38.09 -20.70
CA GLU A 258 14.14 -38.17 -19.35
C GLU A 258 13.08 -37.07 -19.11
N HIS A 259 13.02 -36.06 -19.96
CA HIS A 259 11.95 -35.08 -19.95
C HIS A 259 10.54 -35.67 -20.12
N ALA A 260 10.45 -36.79 -20.86
CA ALA A 260 9.21 -37.57 -20.97
C ALA A 260 8.97 -38.36 -19.66
N ASP A 261 8.06 -37.86 -18.80
CA ASP A 261 7.70 -38.53 -17.55
C ASP A 261 6.83 -39.77 -17.85
N MET A 262 7.27 -40.94 -17.39
CA MET A 262 6.59 -42.23 -17.60
C MET A 262 5.22 -42.30 -16.90
N GLU A 263 5.03 -41.54 -15.82
CA GLU A 263 3.83 -41.55 -14.98
C GLU A 263 2.87 -40.41 -15.31
N PHE A 264 3.30 -39.45 -16.14
CA PHE A 264 2.48 -38.27 -16.51
C PHE A 264 1.89 -38.40 -17.92
N GLY A 265 0.58 -38.22 -18.02
CA GLY A 265 -0.15 -38.24 -19.30
C GLY A 265 0.02 -39.56 -20.06
N THR A 266 0.44 -39.48 -21.31
CA THR A 266 0.67 -40.67 -22.18
C THR A 266 2.09 -41.27 -22.01
N GLY A 267 3.00 -40.54 -21.38
CA GLY A 267 4.44 -40.87 -21.36
C GLY A 267 5.16 -40.50 -22.64
N VAL A 268 4.47 -39.86 -23.59
CA VAL A 268 4.99 -39.39 -24.88
C VAL A 268 4.83 -37.90 -25.02
N VAL A 269 5.90 -37.19 -25.33
CA VAL A 269 5.90 -35.73 -25.41
C VAL A 269 6.33 -35.27 -26.80
N LYS A 270 5.53 -34.41 -27.44
CA LYS A 270 5.97 -33.72 -28.67
C LYS A 270 7.00 -32.68 -28.31
N ILE A 271 8.01 -32.47 -29.13
CA ILE A 271 9.07 -31.50 -28.87
C ILE A 271 8.98 -30.39 -29.91
N THR A 272 8.65 -29.18 -29.41
CA THR A 272 8.52 -27.94 -30.19
C THR A 272 9.49 -26.88 -29.69
N PRO A 273 10.77 -26.97 -30.04
CA PRO A 273 11.86 -26.17 -29.43
C PRO A 273 11.71 -24.66 -29.55
N ALA A 274 10.90 -24.17 -30.49
CA ALA A 274 10.67 -22.74 -30.70
C ALA A 274 9.50 -22.16 -29.91
N HIS A 275 8.67 -22.99 -29.23
CA HIS A 275 7.42 -22.57 -28.59
C HIS A 275 7.19 -23.13 -27.18
N ASP A 276 8.19 -23.78 -26.61
CA ASP A 276 8.15 -24.24 -25.21
C ASP A 276 9.56 -24.19 -24.61
N PRO A 277 9.73 -23.66 -23.38
CA PRO A 277 11.04 -23.54 -22.72
C PRO A 277 11.70 -24.90 -22.42
N ASN A 278 10.92 -25.91 -22.04
CA ASN A 278 11.44 -27.24 -21.75
C ASN A 278 11.84 -27.96 -23.04
N ASP A 279 11.02 -27.84 -24.07
CA ASP A 279 11.30 -28.39 -25.40
C ASP A 279 12.54 -27.74 -26.02
N PHE A 280 12.77 -26.46 -25.76
CA PHE A 280 13.98 -25.75 -26.17
C PHE A 280 15.26 -26.41 -25.57
N GLU A 281 15.23 -26.78 -24.30
CA GLU A 281 16.34 -27.46 -23.65
C GLU A 281 16.54 -28.90 -24.17
N VAL A 282 15.43 -29.62 -24.42
CA VAL A 282 15.49 -30.94 -25.11
C VAL A 282 16.09 -30.76 -26.51
N GLY A 283 15.63 -29.74 -27.25
CA GLY A 283 16.17 -29.41 -28.58
C GLY A 283 17.66 -29.14 -28.57
N ASN A 284 18.18 -28.45 -27.54
CA ASN A 284 19.61 -28.21 -27.38
C ASN A 284 20.39 -29.52 -27.15
N ARG A 285 19.88 -30.43 -26.28
CA ARG A 285 20.54 -31.70 -25.98
C ARG A 285 20.61 -32.63 -27.20
N HIS A 286 19.59 -32.60 -28.03
CA HIS A 286 19.45 -33.46 -29.19
C HIS A 286 19.75 -32.76 -30.54
N ASN A 287 20.20 -31.50 -30.49
CA ASN A 287 20.51 -30.68 -31.68
C ASN A 287 19.35 -30.66 -32.70
N LEU A 288 18.11 -30.44 -32.20
CA LEU A 288 16.91 -30.36 -33.02
C LEU A 288 16.75 -29.00 -33.69
N GLU A 289 16.08 -28.98 -34.85
CA GLU A 289 15.70 -27.77 -35.55
C GLU A 289 14.71 -26.94 -34.70
N ARG A 290 14.78 -25.61 -34.81
CA ARG A 290 13.90 -24.66 -34.11
C ARG A 290 13.00 -23.97 -35.14
N ILE A 291 11.76 -24.41 -35.27
CA ILE A 291 10.80 -23.91 -36.28
C ILE A 291 9.82 -22.97 -35.60
N VAL A 292 9.93 -21.70 -35.87
CA VAL A 292 8.97 -20.69 -35.39
C VAL A 292 7.73 -20.73 -36.28
N VAL A 293 6.55 -20.90 -35.69
CA VAL A 293 5.28 -21.05 -36.43
C VAL A 293 4.30 -19.87 -36.27
N MET A 294 4.67 -18.88 -35.49
CA MET A 294 3.86 -17.68 -35.22
C MET A 294 4.59 -16.40 -35.55
N ASN A 295 3.85 -15.41 -36.01
CA ASN A 295 4.30 -14.03 -36.15
C ASN A 295 4.31 -13.31 -34.78
N PRO A 296 5.03 -12.20 -34.64
CA PRO A 296 5.05 -11.43 -33.37
C PRO A 296 3.68 -10.96 -32.87
N ASN A 297 2.68 -10.81 -33.75
CA ASN A 297 1.31 -10.43 -33.40
C ASN A 297 0.41 -11.62 -33.00
N GLY A 298 0.97 -12.82 -32.87
CA GLY A 298 0.23 -14.04 -32.50
C GLY A 298 -0.56 -14.69 -33.64
N THR A 299 -0.41 -14.23 -34.87
CA THR A 299 -0.94 -14.95 -36.04
C THR A 299 0.03 -16.02 -36.49
N MET A 300 -0.48 -17.07 -37.14
CA MET A 300 0.37 -18.11 -37.72
C MET A 300 1.18 -17.58 -38.90
N ASN A 301 2.41 -18.08 -39.09
CA ASN A 301 3.26 -17.70 -40.21
C ASN A 301 3.25 -18.75 -41.34
N GLU A 302 4.12 -18.57 -42.33
CA GLU A 302 4.21 -19.46 -43.49
C GLU A 302 4.51 -20.93 -43.14
N ASN A 303 5.18 -21.21 -42.00
CA ASN A 303 5.50 -22.56 -41.56
C ASN A 303 4.23 -23.36 -41.16
N ALA A 304 3.13 -22.66 -40.88
CA ALA A 304 1.83 -23.27 -40.63
C ALA A 304 1.03 -23.61 -41.90
N GLY A 305 1.60 -23.45 -43.07
CA GLY A 305 1.01 -23.83 -44.38
C GLY A 305 -0.34 -23.15 -44.61
N LYS A 306 -1.42 -23.95 -44.79
CA LYS A 306 -2.77 -23.41 -45.08
C LYS A 306 -3.38 -22.56 -43.97
N TYR A 307 -2.82 -22.59 -42.76
CA TYR A 307 -3.28 -21.80 -41.60
C TYR A 307 -2.52 -20.45 -41.47
N ASN A 308 -1.60 -20.16 -42.42
CA ASN A 308 -0.87 -18.88 -42.42
C ASN A 308 -1.82 -17.67 -42.37
N GLY A 309 -1.56 -16.75 -41.43
CA GLY A 309 -2.34 -15.53 -41.23
C GLY A 309 -3.53 -15.70 -40.25
N MET A 310 -3.90 -16.92 -39.87
CA MET A 310 -4.93 -17.14 -38.83
C MET A 310 -4.44 -16.70 -37.46
N ASP A 311 -5.36 -16.22 -36.62
CA ASP A 311 -5.08 -16.08 -35.19
C ASP A 311 -4.77 -17.48 -34.60
N ARG A 312 -3.87 -17.53 -33.62
CA ARG A 312 -3.42 -18.79 -32.99
C ARG A 312 -4.56 -19.64 -32.40
N PHE A 313 -5.61 -19.02 -31.87
CA PHE A 313 -6.77 -19.74 -31.32
C PHE A 313 -7.71 -20.22 -32.44
N GLU A 314 -7.92 -19.42 -33.48
CA GLU A 314 -8.65 -19.83 -34.67
C GLU A 314 -7.94 -21.02 -35.37
N CYS A 315 -6.61 -20.95 -35.44
CA CYS A 315 -5.78 -22.04 -35.96
C CYS A 315 -5.93 -23.31 -35.11
N ARG A 316 -5.93 -23.20 -33.78
CA ARG A 316 -6.18 -24.31 -32.86
C ARG A 316 -7.46 -25.04 -33.20
N ASP A 317 -8.56 -24.30 -33.33
CA ASP A 317 -9.87 -24.86 -33.66
C ASP A 317 -9.89 -25.49 -35.04
N ALA A 318 -9.22 -24.91 -36.03
CA ALA A 318 -9.13 -25.45 -37.38
C ALA A 318 -8.30 -26.74 -37.45
N VAL A 319 -7.13 -26.75 -36.77
CA VAL A 319 -6.25 -27.93 -36.67
C VAL A 319 -7.00 -29.12 -36.02
N ILE A 320 -7.76 -28.88 -34.95
CA ILE A 320 -8.54 -29.95 -34.29
C ILE A 320 -9.56 -30.55 -35.24
N LYS A 321 -10.29 -29.72 -36.01
CA LYS A 321 -11.29 -30.20 -37.00
C LYS A 321 -10.63 -31.04 -38.10
N ASP A 322 -9.46 -30.65 -38.57
CA ASP A 322 -8.72 -31.37 -39.59
C ASP A 322 -8.18 -32.69 -39.06
N LEU A 323 -7.60 -32.72 -37.83
CA LEU A 323 -7.18 -33.95 -37.18
C LEU A 323 -8.31 -34.92 -36.94
N ASP A 324 -9.49 -34.42 -36.60
CA ASP A 324 -10.70 -35.27 -36.43
C ASP A 324 -11.14 -35.85 -37.78
N SER A 325 -11.16 -35.03 -38.82
CA SER A 325 -11.55 -35.47 -40.19
C SER A 325 -10.56 -36.51 -40.77
N GLU A 326 -9.29 -36.45 -40.39
CA GLU A 326 -8.28 -37.45 -40.79
C GLU A 326 -8.22 -38.66 -39.86
N GLY A 327 -9.05 -38.72 -38.81
CA GLY A 327 -9.09 -39.83 -37.85
C GLY A 327 -7.85 -39.87 -36.92
N LEU A 328 -7.10 -38.77 -36.83
CA LEU A 328 -5.90 -38.63 -36.02
C LEU A 328 -6.15 -38.05 -34.63
N LEU A 329 -7.34 -37.47 -34.37
CA LEU A 329 -7.79 -37.05 -33.06
C LEU A 329 -8.35 -38.24 -32.30
N ILE A 330 -7.82 -38.55 -31.12
CA ILE A 330 -8.30 -39.68 -30.28
C ILE A 330 -9.40 -39.22 -29.34
N LYS A 331 -9.17 -38.17 -28.60
CA LYS A 331 -10.13 -37.57 -27.65
C LYS A 331 -9.75 -36.15 -27.30
N ILE A 332 -10.70 -35.40 -26.77
CA ILE A 332 -10.52 -34.09 -26.14
C ILE A 332 -10.83 -34.25 -24.65
N GLU A 333 -9.89 -33.98 -23.79
CA GLU A 333 -10.00 -34.11 -22.33
C GLU A 333 -9.99 -32.73 -21.67
N PRO A 334 -11.12 -32.22 -21.15
CA PRO A 334 -11.19 -30.92 -20.49
C PRO A 334 -10.30 -30.88 -19.25
N ILE A 335 -9.58 -29.78 -19.08
CA ILE A 335 -8.72 -29.50 -17.92
C ILE A 335 -8.84 -28.07 -17.46
N ASN A 336 -8.55 -27.84 -16.17
CA ASN A 336 -8.21 -26.54 -15.66
C ASN A 336 -6.71 -26.46 -15.50
N HIS A 337 -6.08 -25.45 -16.12
CA HIS A 337 -4.64 -25.29 -16.05
C HIS A 337 -4.24 -23.82 -15.86
N ASN A 338 -3.06 -23.64 -15.31
CA ASN A 338 -2.53 -22.31 -15.01
C ASN A 338 -1.78 -21.76 -16.22
N VAL A 339 -2.19 -20.60 -16.73
CA VAL A 339 -1.65 -19.99 -17.95
C VAL A 339 -1.18 -18.57 -17.66
N GLY A 340 -0.05 -18.19 -18.24
CA GLY A 340 0.52 -16.85 -18.13
C GLY A 340 -0.21 -15.82 -18.99
N PHE A 341 -0.49 -14.65 -18.38
CA PHE A 341 -1.04 -13.47 -19.04
C PHE A 341 -0.13 -12.28 -18.84
N SER A 342 -0.03 -11.42 -19.83
CA SER A 342 0.67 -10.14 -19.69
C SER A 342 -0.03 -9.27 -18.63
N GLU A 343 0.71 -8.77 -17.65
CA GLU A 343 0.18 -7.84 -16.64
C GLU A 343 -0.37 -6.55 -17.27
N ARG A 344 0.15 -6.17 -18.45
CA ARG A 344 -0.15 -4.88 -19.08
C ARG A 344 -1.28 -4.93 -20.10
N SER A 345 -1.30 -5.97 -20.95
CA SER A 345 -2.30 -6.12 -22.01
C SER A 345 -3.44 -7.05 -21.63
N ASP A 346 -3.28 -7.84 -20.57
CA ASP A 346 -4.20 -8.89 -20.15
C ASP A 346 -4.43 -9.99 -21.21
N VAL A 347 -3.48 -10.14 -22.13
CA VAL A 347 -3.48 -11.13 -23.21
C VAL A 347 -2.63 -12.33 -22.80
N MET A 348 -3.03 -13.53 -23.20
CA MET A 348 -2.26 -14.76 -22.98
C MET A 348 -0.87 -14.63 -23.62
N VAL A 349 0.16 -14.86 -22.82
CA VAL A 349 1.58 -14.78 -23.21
C VAL A 349 1.94 -15.96 -24.11
N GLU A 350 2.77 -15.73 -25.11
CA GLU A 350 3.34 -16.78 -25.94
C GLU A 350 4.79 -17.06 -25.56
N PRO A 351 5.15 -18.32 -25.27
CA PRO A 351 6.57 -18.74 -25.33
C PRO A 351 7.09 -18.59 -26.74
N TYR A 352 8.04 -17.69 -26.95
CA TYR A 352 8.47 -17.25 -28.27
C TYR A 352 9.99 -17.26 -28.39
N LEU A 353 10.52 -17.91 -29.42
CA LEU A 353 11.95 -17.93 -29.71
C LEU A 353 12.37 -16.57 -30.26
N SER A 354 13.24 -15.87 -29.54
CA SER A 354 13.73 -14.58 -29.97
C SER A 354 15.16 -14.30 -29.52
N LYS A 355 15.86 -13.51 -30.34
CA LYS A 355 17.22 -13.04 -30.04
C LYS A 355 17.12 -11.74 -29.26
N GLN A 356 17.44 -11.79 -27.96
CA GLN A 356 17.25 -10.69 -27.02
C GLN A 356 18.55 -10.40 -26.24
N TRP A 357 18.57 -9.30 -25.51
CA TRP A 357 19.62 -8.96 -24.57
C TRP A 357 19.25 -9.42 -23.17
N PHE A 358 20.22 -10.02 -22.47
CA PHE A 358 20.03 -10.60 -21.14
C PHE A 358 21.12 -10.15 -20.18
N VAL A 359 20.74 -10.03 -18.89
CA VAL A 359 21.66 -9.91 -17.77
C VAL A 359 21.81 -11.28 -17.12
N LYS A 360 23.06 -11.72 -16.93
CA LYS A 360 23.39 -12.91 -16.12
C LYS A 360 23.16 -12.58 -14.65
N MET A 361 22.05 -13.07 -14.10
CA MET A 361 21.61 -12.69 -12.77
C MET A 361 22.34 -13.40 -11.64
N ARG A 362 22.76 -14.63 -11.83
CA ARG A 362 23.33 -15.45 -10.73
C ARG A 362 24.47 -14.78 -9.98
N PRO A 363 25.53 -14.25 -10.64
CA PRO A 363 26.62 -13.58 -9.93
C PRO A 363 26.20 -12.35 -9.14
N LEU A 364 25.21 -11.57 -9.67
CA LEU A 364 24.68 -10.38 -9.01
C LEU A 364 23.82 -10.76 -7.80
N ALA A 365 23.00 -11.79 -7.94
CA ALA A 365 22.14 -12.29 -6.87
C ALA A 365 22.96 -12.90 -5.71
N ASP A 366 24.02 -13.65 -6.00
CA ASP A 366 24.91 -14.22 -4.98
C ASP A 366 25.55 -13.10 -4.14
N ARG A 367 25.90 -11.99 -4.77
CA ARG A 367 26.44 -10.81 -4.08
C ARG A 367 25.43 -10.17 -3.14
N VAL A 368 24.15 -10.08 -3.55
CA VAL A 368 23.07 -9.61 -2.66
C VAL A 368 22.89 -10.53 -1.46
N LEU A 369 22.80 -11.86 -1.70
CA LEU A 369 22.63 -12.83 -0.65
C LEU A 369 23.80 -12.82 0.36
N GLU A 370 25.01 -12.61 -0.11
CA GLU A 370 26.18 -12.48 0.77
C GLU A 370 26.13 -11.18 1.58
N ASN A 371 25.79 -10.05 0.94
CA ASN A 371 25.65 -8.77 1.63
C ASN A 371 24.60 -8.81 2.75
N GLN A 372 23.49 -9.54 2.56
CA GLN A 372 22.41 -9.65 3.55
C GLN A 372 22.81 -10.48 4.80
N LYS A 373 23.91 -11.22 4.78
CA LYS A 373 24.46 -11.89 5.96
C LYS A 373 25.22 -10.94 6.89
N ASP A 374 25.73 -9.85 6.37
CA ASP A 374 26.48 -8.84 7.12
C ASP A 374 25.50 -7.85 7.80
N LYS A 375 25.44 -7.86 9.13
CA LYS A 375 24.52 -7.04 9.92
C LYS A 375 24.70 -5.52 9.72
N ASP A 376 25.92 -5.09 9.41
CA ASP A 376 26.26 -3.68 9.28
C ASP A 376 26.02 -3.14 7.86
N LYS A 377 26.08 -4.04 6.86
CA LYS A 377 25.96 -3.70 5.43
C LYS A 377 24.64 -4.06 4.80
N LYS A 378 23.84 -4.93 5.44
CA LYS A 378 22.57 -5.38 4.88
C LYS A 378 21.55 -4.25 4.75
N VAL A 379 20.60 -4.44 3.85
CA VAL A 379 19.36 -3.68 3.80
C VAL A 379 18.45 -4.16 4.94
N ASN A 380 18.04 -3.25 5.83
CA ASN A 380 17.14 -3.57 6.93
C ASN A 380 15.69 -3.46 6.46
N PHE A 381 14.94 -4.55 6.49
CA PHE A 381 13.51 -4.53 6.15
C PHE A 381 12.65 -4.21 7.37
N VAL A 382 11.68 -3.34 7.19
CA VAL A 382 10.63 -3.03 8.16
C VAL A 382 9.27 -3.33 7.52
N PRO A 383 8.55 -4.39 7.94
CA PRO A 383 8.95 -5.38 8.95
C PRO A 383 9.97 -6.41 8.44
N PRO A 384 10.74 -7.05 9.34
CA PRO A 384 11.86 -7.94 8.97
C PRO A 384 11.49 -9.16 8.11
N ARG A 385 10.23 -9.59 8.11
CA ARG A 385 9.77 -10.75 7.33
C ARG A 385 10.03 -10.62 5.83
N TYR A 386 10.06 -9.41 5.29
CA TYR A 386 10.27 -9.17 3.85
C TYR A 386 11.73 -9.36 3.39
N GLU A 387 12.69 -9.44 4.31
CA GLU A 387 14.04 -9.88 3.98
C GLU A 387 14.05 -11.31 3.39
N LYS A 388 13.20 -12.19 3.94
CA LYS A 388 13.04 -13.55 3.38
C LYS A 388 12.46 -13.53 1.97
N THR A 389 11.53 -12.61 1.69
CA THR A 389 10.97 -12.43 0.35
C THR A 389 12.03 -11.99 -0.63
N MET A 390 12.85 -10.99 -0.28
CA MET A 390 13.97 -10.53 -1.13
C MET A 390 14.94 -11.66 -1.42
N ASN A 391 15.39 -12.37 -0.38
CA ASN A 391 16.37 -13.46 -0.51
C ASN A 391 15.83 -14.58 -1.39
N HIS A 392 14.57 -14.99 -1.20
CA HIS A 392 13.93 -16.03 -2.00
C HIS A 392 13.96 -15.70 -3.50
N TRP A 393 13.61 -14.48 -3.89
CA TRP A 393 13.67 -14.05 -5.29
C TRP A 393 15.09 -14.02 -5.85
N MET A 394 16.11 -13.76 -5.01
CA MET A 394 17.50 -13.84 -5.42
C MET A 394 17.98 -15.30 -5.54
N GLU A 395 17.48 -16.21 -4.72
CA GLU A 395 17.80 -17.64 -4.78
C GLU A 395 17.29 -18.30 -6.05
N ILE A 396 16.06 -17.97 -6.47
CA ILE A 396 15.40 -18.56 -7.65
C ILE A 396 15.58 -17.75 -8.94
N THR A 397 16.46 -16.76 -8.96
CA THR A 397 16.60 -15.84 -10.08
C THR A 397 17.01 -16.53 -11.37
N TYR A 398 16.48 -16.04 -12.49
CA TYR A 398 16.85 -16.42 -13.85
C TYR A 398 17.53 -15.24 -14.56
N ASP A 399 18.18 -15.50 -15.70
CA ASP A 399 18.73 -14.42 -16.52
C ASP A 399 17.60 -13.48 -16.96
N TRP A 400 17.81 -12.20 -16.75
CA TRP A 400 16.82 -11.17 -16.98
C TRP A 400 16.85 -10.67 -18.41
N CYS A 401 15.77 -10.84 -19.17
CA CYS A 401 15.59 -10.27 -20.49
C CYS A 401 15.34 -8.75 -20.38
N ILE A 402 16.27 -7.96 -20.88
CA ILE A 402 16.28 -6.49 -20.74
C ILE A 402 15.91 -5.72 -21.98
N SER A 403 15.75 -6.34 -23.14
CA SER A 403 15.35 -5.66 -24.38
C SER A 403 13.83 -5.66 -24.57
N ARG A 404 13.31 -4.54 -25.07
CA ARG A 404 11.90 -4.32 -25.38
C ARG A 404 11.76 -3.71 -26.76
N GLN A 405 10.83 -4.21 -27.55
CA GLN A 405 10.54 -3.77 -28.94
C GLN A 405 9.60 -2.56 -28.90
N LEU A 406 10.07 -1.49 -28.29
CA LEU A 406 9.34 -0.24 -28.06
C LEU A 406 10.11 0.95 -28.63
N TRP A 407 9.43 2.08 -28.80
CA TRP A 407 10.07 3.35 -29.13
C TRP A 407 10.33 4.22 -27.91
N TRP A 408 9.49 4.10 -26.86
CA TRP A 408 9.60 4.86 -25.62
C TRP A 408 10.47 4.15 -24.59
N GLY A 409 11.65 4.71 -24.34
CA GLY A 409 12.64 4.17 -23.41
C GLY A 409 14.07 4.47 -23.82
N HIS A 410 15.00 3.93 -23.04
CA HIS A 410 16.43 4.05 -23.30
C HIS A 410 16.84 3.11 -24.44
N ARG A 411 17.21 3.67 -25.58
CA ARG A 411 17.68 2.89 -26.72
C ARG A 411 18.96 2.13 -26.37
N ILE A 412 19.01 0.85 -26.72
CA ILE A 412 20.17 0.00 -26.41
C ILE A 412 21.42 0.54 -27.06
N PRO A 413 22.53 0.75 -26.31
CA PRO A 413 23.78 1.30 -26.82
C PRO A 413 24.63 0.23 -27.49
N ALA A 414 24.07 -0.39 -28.52
CA ALA A 414 24.70 -1.40 -29.35
C ALA A 414 24.48 -1.06 -30.84
N TRP A 415 25.50 -1.27 -31.67
CA TRP A 415 25.45 -1.02 -33.11
C TRP A 415 25.89 -2.25 -33.86
N TYR A 416 25.32 -2.46 -35.01
CA TYR A 416 25.57 -3.61 -35.89
C TYR A 416 26.10 -3.16 -37.27
N LYS A 417 27.09 -3.91 -37.77
CA LYS A 417 27.58 -3.78 -39.15
C LYS A 417 27.84 -5.18 -39.70
N GLY A 418 26.89 -5.71 -40.45
CA GLY A 418 26.90 -7.14 -40.79
C GLY A 418 26.79 -7.98 -39.53
N ASP A 419 27.76 -8.89 -39.35
CA ASP A 419 27.83 -9.75 -38.16
C ASP A 419 28.60 -9.12 -36.97
N GLU A 420 29.20 -7.94 -37.20
CA GLU A 420 29.93 -7.23 -36.14
C GLU A 420 28.96 -6.54 -35.17
N VAL A 421 29.23 -6.63 -33.89
CA VAL A 421 28.48 -5.97 -32.82
C VAL A 421 29.44 -5.07 -32.03
N TYR A 422 29.10 -3.80 -31.95
CA TYR A 422 29.80 -2.82 -31.15
C TYR A 422 28.89 -2.35 -29.98
N VAL A 423 29.40 -2.39 -28.76
CA VAL A 423 28.70 -1.85 -27.57
C VAL A 423 29.58 -0.74 -27.01
N GLY A 424 29.00 0.45 -26.83
CA GLY A 424 29.76 1.61 -26.38
C GLY A 424 28.87 2.76 -25.89
N MET A 425 29.50 3.76 -25.32
CA MET A 425 28.81 4.97 -24.84
C MET A 425 28.32 5.85 -25.99
N GLU A 426 29.05 5.82 -27.11
CA GLU A 426 28.80 6.63 -28.28
C GLU A 426 28.81 5.74 -29.55
N GLU A 427 28.22 6.25 -30.60
CA GLU A 427 28.23 5.60 -31.90
C GLU A 427 29.66 5.35 -32.39
N PRO A 428 29.97 4.16 -32.91
CA PRO A 428 31.30 3.85 -33.43
C PRO A 428 31.60 4.70 -34.69
N LYS A 429 32.88 5.01 -34.90
CA LYS A 429 33.34 5.77 -36.07
C LYS A 429 33.25 4.92 -37.33
N GLY A 430 32.87 5.56 -38.45
CA GLY A 430 32.79 4.94 -39.76
C GLY A 430 31.35 4.63 -40.20
N ASP A 431 31.15 4.51 -41.53
CA ASP A 431 29.83 4.34 -42.12
C ASP A 431 29.30 2.90 -41.99
N GLY A 432 27.99 2.76 -42.00
CA GLY A 432 27.28 1.48 -42.08
C GLY A 432 26.96 0.83 -40.73
N TRP A 433 27.20 1.51 -39.61
CA TRP A 433 26.73 1.08 -38.32
C TRP A 433 25.26 1.45 -38.11
N VAL A 434 24.48 0.52 -37.65
CA VAL A 434 23.05 0.71 -37.32
C VAL A 434 22.82 0.41 -35.86
N GLN A 435 22.31 1.39 -35.13
CA GLN A 435 21.98 1.20 -33.72
C GLN A 435 20.82 0.24 -33.55
N ASP A 436 20.87 -0.58 -32.50
CA ASP A 436 19.77 -1.44 -32.07
C ASP A 436 18.45 -0.66 -31.97
N ASN A 437 17.37 -1.22 -32.50
CA ASN A 437 16.05 -0.55 -32.50
C ASN A 437 15.30 -0.70 -31.18
N ASP A 438 15.68 -1.67 -30.35
CA ASP A 438 15.06 -1.96 -29.09
C ASP A 438 15.46 -0.95 -28.02
N VAL A 439 14.64 -0.85 -26.99
CA VAL A 439 14.92 -0.09 -25.78
C VAL A 439 15.12 -1.04 -24.61
N LEU A 440 15.68 -0.52 -23.53
CA LEU A 440 15.85 -1.26 -22.29
C LEU A 440 14.54 -1.33 -21.51
N ASP A 441 14.36 -2.41 -20.76
CA ASP A 441 13.29 -2.56 -19.77
C ASP A 441 13.28 -1.37 -18.80
N THR A 442 12.10 -0.86 -18.49
CA THR A 442 11.89 0.21 -17.52
C THR A 442 12.62 -0.04 -16.19
N TRP A 443 12.58 -1.26 -15.70
CA TRP A 443 13.23 -1.63 -14.45
C TRP A 443 14.76 -1.57 -14.51
N PHE A 444 15.36 -1.56 -15.69
CA PHE A 444 16.81 -1.39 -15.85
C PHE A 444 17.26 0.01 -15.47
N SER A 445 16.53 1.03 -15.87
CA SER A 445 16.79 2.42 -15.50
C SER A 445 16.32 2.72 -14.07
N SER A 446 15.13 2.23 -13.68
CA SER A 446 14.56 2.45 -12.35
C SER A 446 15.41 1.82 -11.24
N ALA A 447 16.18 0.76 -11.53
CA ALA A 447 17.12 0.14 -10.61
C ALA A 447 18.31 1.04 -10.22
N LEU A 448 18.61 2.08 -11.00
CA LEU A 448 19.69 3.02 -10.72
C LEU A 448 19.23 4.21 -9.87
N TRP A 449 17.92 4.33 -9.61
CA TRP A 449 17.27 5.48 -9.01
C TRP A 449 17.94 6.02 -7.73
N PRO A 450 18.37 5.19 -6.75
CA PRO A 450 19.00 5.67 -5.53
C PRO A 450 20.31 6.45 -5.71
N PHE A 451 21.01 6.28 -6.82
CA PHE A 451 22.32 6.89 -7.04
C PHE A 451 22.41 7.68 -8.35
N SER A 452 21.70 7.26 -9.41
CA SER A 452 21.69 8.03 -10.65
C SER A 452 21.02 9.39 -10.48
N THR A 453 19.99 9.48 -9.65
CA THR A 453 19.34 10.74 -9.28
C THR A 453 20.26 11.72 -8.55
N LEU A 454 21.27 11.20 -7.88
CA LEU A 454 22.29 11.97 -7.16
C LEU A 454 23.50 12.32 -8.04
N GLY A 455 23.44 11.96 -9.33
CA GLY A 455 24.42 12.36 -10.34
C GLY A 455 25.45 11.28 -10.75
N TRP A 456 25.36 10.05 -10.20
CA TRP A 456 26.21 8.96 -10.71
C TRP A 456 26.01 8.78 -12.24
N PRO A 457 27.05 8.51 -13.05
CA PRO A 457 28.37 8.01 -12.71
C PRO A 457 29.38 9.08 -12.27
N ASP A 458 29.03 10.36 -12.25
CA ASP A 458 29.92 11.39 -11.78
C ASP A 458 30.03 11.36 -10.24
N ASN A 459 31.21 11.72 -9.73
CA ASN A 459 31.44 11.76 -8.30
C ASN A 459 30.94 13.09 -7.70
N THR A 460 29.65 13.34 -7.76
CA THR A 460 29.01 14.59 -7.35
C THR A 460 28.98 14.75 -5.82
N ASP A 461 28.85 15.99 -5.34
CA ASP A 461 28.68 16.27 -3.92
C ASP A 461 27.35 15.75 -3.37
N LEU A 462 26.29 15.70 -4.20
CA LEU A 462 25.02 15.06 -3.85
C LEU A 462 25.19 13.57 -3.58
N LEU A 463 25.88 12.85 -4.47
CA LEU A 463 26.15 11.43 -4.33
C LEU A 463 26.94 11.13 -3.05
N LYS A 464 28.01 11.86 -2.80
CA LYS A 464 28.85 11.71 -1.60
C LYS A 464 28.06 11.95 -0.31
N ARG A 465 27.10 12.88 -0.35
CA ARG A 465 26.38 13.32 0.82
C ARG A 465 25.17 12.44 1.14
N TYR A 466 24.41 12.02 0.14
CA TYR A 466 23.09 11.40 0.31
C TYR A 466 23.02 9.92 -0.08
N TYR A 467 24.12 9.33 -0.51
CA TYR A 467 24.19 7.88 -0.75
C TYR A 467 25.03 7.17 0.33
N PRO A 468 24.60 6.02 0.86
CA PRO A 468 23.32 5.37 0.63
C PRO A 468 22.14 6.20 1.17
N ASN A 469 20.96 6.08 0.54
CA ASN A 469 19.76 6.72 1.03
C ASN A 469 19.42 6.21 2.44
N ASN A 470 18.72 6.99 3.25
CA ASN A 470 18.38 6.55 4.61
C ASN A 470 17.25 5.54 4.62
N VAL A 471 16.19 5.81 3.85
CA VAL A 471 14.99 4.96 3.80
C VAL A 471 14.47 4.89 2.36
N LEU A 472 14.10 3.69 1.94
CA LEU A 472 13.21 3.44 0.81
C LEU A 472 11.83 3.07 1.36
N VAL A 473 10.77 3.69 0.86
CA VAL A 473 9.38 3.29 1.15
C VAL A 473 8.78 2.71 -0.11
N THR A 474 8.15 1.54 -0.03
CA THR A 474 7.52 0.90 -1.20
C THR A 474 6.54 -0.21 -0.81
N GLY A 475 5.69 -0.62 -1.73
CA GLY A 475 4.82 -1.78 -1.58
C GLY A 475 5.58 -3.11 -1.63
N TYR A 476 5.04 -4.14 -0.96
CA TYR A 476 5.66 -5.47 -0.96
C TYR A 476 5.64 -6.15 -2.34
N ASP A 477 4.72 -5.76 -3.20
CA ASP A 477 4.49 -6.37 -4.52
C ASP A 477 5.60 -6.06 -5.53
N ILE A 478 6.39 -4.99 -5.30
CA ILE A 478 7.50 -4.63 -6.18
C ILE A 478 8.90 -4.92 -5.58
N ILE A 479 8.98 -5.75 -4.55
CA ILE A 479 10.27 -6.22 -4.03
C ILE A 479 11.11 -6.90 -5.13
N PRO A 480 10.59 -7.88 -5.89
CA PRO A 480 11.37 -8.53 -6.94
C PRO A 480 11.73 -7.60 -8.10
N PHE A 481 10.84 -6.67 -8.46
CA PHE A 481 11.03 -5.79 -9.60
C PHE A 481 11.98 -4.63 -9.31
N TRP A 482 11.89 -4.05 -8.11
CA TRP A 482 12.58 -2.80 -7.84
C TRP A 482 13.60 -2.89 -6.71
N VAL A 483 13.19 -3.36 -5.53
CA VAL A 483 14.10 -3.43 -4.36
C VAL A 483 15.32 -4.31 -4.65
N ASN A 484 15.09 -5.51 -5.21
CA ASN A 484 16.15 -6.43 -5.57
C ASN A 484 17.10 -5.83 -6.61
N ARG A 485 16.51 -5.20 -7.65
CA ARG A 485 17.25 -4.60 -8.75
C ARG A 485 18.08 -3.41 -8.31
N MET A 486 17.53 -2.53 -7.48
CA MET A 486 18.30 -1.44 -6.87
C MET A 486 19.45 -1.97 -5.99
N THR A 487 19.20 -3.05 -5.25
CA THR A 487 20.19 -3.60 -4.33
C THR A 487 21.39 -4.19 -5.09
N PHE A 488 21.17 -5.03 -6.11
CA PHE A 488 22.31 -5.58 -6.84
C PHE A 488 23.05 -4.52 -7.67
N GLN A 489 22.36 -3.53 -8.22
CA GLN A 489 23.00 -2.41 -8.96
C GLN A 489 23.84 -1.54 -8.02
N GLY A 490 23.32 -1.21 -6.84
CA GLY A 490 24.07 -0.45 -5.84
C GLY A 490 25.35 -1.18 -5.39
N LEU A 491 25.22 -2.47 -5.10
CA LEU A 491 26.38 -3.31 -4.75
C LEU A 491 27.37 -3.44 -5.90
N GLU A 492 26.91 -3.57 -7.15
CA GLU A 492 27.77 -3.76 -8.31
C GLU A 492 28.57 -2.50 -8.67
N PHE A 493 27.94 -1.32 -8.62
CA PHE A 493 28.56 -0.10 -9.09
C PHE A 493 29.17 0.78 -8.00
N LEU A 494 28.66 0.68 -6.77
CA LEU A 494 29.10 1.52 -5.63
C LEU A 494 29.66 0.71 -4.46
N ASN A 495 29.58 -0.63 -4.51
CA ASN A 495 30.00 -1.54 -3.47
C ASN A 495 29.36 -1.24 -2.10
N GLU A 496 28.17 -0.67 -2.12
CA GLU A 496 27.39 -0.26 -0.94
C GLU A 496 25.90 -0.50 -1.21
N ARG A 497 25.13 -0.82 -0.14
CA ARG A 497 23.65 -0.92 -0.23
C ARG A 497 23.04 0.39 -0.72
N PRO A 498 21.97 0.36 -1.50
CA PRO A 498 21.38 1.59 -2.04
C PRO A 498 20.63 2.43 -0.99
N PHE A 499 20.12 1.80 0.04
CA PHE A 499 19.41 2.40 1.18
C PHE A 499 19.66 1.58 2.45
N LYS A 500 19.59 2.26 3.60
CA LYS A 500 19.79 1.61 4.92
C LYS A 500 18.58 0.80 5.32
N ASP A 501 17.40 1.43 5.32
CA ASP A 501 16.13 0.81 5.66
C ASP A 501 15.23 0.67 4.43
N CYS A 502 14.49 -0.42 4.35
CA CYS A 502 13.44 -0.65 3.38
C CYS A 502 12.11 -0.80 4.14
N LEU A 503 11.34 0.28 4.19
CA LEU A 503 10.03 0.32 4.84
C LEU A 503 8.97 -0.16 3.84
N ILE A 504 8.38 -1.30 4.15
CA ILE A 504 7.37 -1.93 3.30
C ILE A 504 5.98 -1.60 3.82
N HIS A 505 5.13 -1.11 2.93
CA HIS A 505 3.70 -0.99 3.16
C HIS A 505 2.92 -2.06 2.39
N GLY A 506 1.66 -2.28 2.78
CA GLY A 506 0.74 -3.18 2.08
C GLY A 506 0.02 -2.50 0.91
N LEU A 507 -1.03 -3.16 0.43
CA LEU A 507 -1.89 -2.64 -0.62
C LEU A 507 -3.19 -2.08 -0.05
N ILE A 508 -3.79 -1.11 -0.75
CA ILE A 508 -5.11 -0.61 -0.38
C ILE A 508 -6.18 -1.50 -0.98
N ARG A 509 -7.12 -1.90 -0.11
CA ARG A 509 -8.26 -2.75 -0.46
C ARG A 509 -9.57 -2.02 -0.20
N ASP A 510 -10.62 -2.41 -0.90
CA ASP A 510 -11.97 -1.93 -0.64
C ASP A 510 -12.53 -2.49 0.70
N LYS A 511 -13.71 -2.03 1.11
CA LYS A 511 -14.38 -2.51 2.35
C LYS A 511 -14.57 -4.03 2.38
N LYS A 512 -14.65 -4.70 1.23
CA LYS A 512 -14.80 -6.16 1.10
C LYS A 512 -13.46 -6.89 1.07
N GLY A 513 -12.34 -6.18 1.17
CA GLY A 513 -10.99 -6.74 1.14
C GLY A 513 -10.45 -7.06 -0.25
N ARG A 514 -11.12 -6.62 -1.33
CA ARG A 514 -10.67 -6.83 -2.71
C ARG A 514 -9.66 -5.76 -3.10
N LYS A 515 -8.68 -6.12 -3.93
CA LYS A 515 -7.75 -5.16 -4.53
C LYS A 515 -8.53 -4.12 -5.33
N MET A 516 -8.20 -2.85 -5.16
CA MET A 516 -8.79 -1.78 -5.97
C MET A 516 -8.23 -1.81 -7.38
N SER A 517 -9.10 -1.77 -8.37
CA SER A 517 -8.72 -1.71 -9.79
C SER A 517 -9.75 -0.93 -10.61
N LYS A 518 -9.29 -0.37 -11.75
CA LYS A 518 -10.19 0.32 -12.69
C LYS A 518 -11.22 -0.62 -13.32
N SER A 519 -10.84 -1.88 -13.53
CA SER A 519 -11.72 -2.90 -14.11
C SER A 519 -12.87 -3.30 -13.18
N LEU A 520 -12.65 -3.28 -11.85
CA LEU A 520 -13.69 -3.56 -10.86
C LEU A 520 -14.54 -2.32 -10.50
N GLY A 521 -14.18 -1.13 -10.98
CA GLY A 521 -14.89 0.12 -10.68
C GLY A 521 -14.91 0.48 -9.18
N ASN A 522 -14.03 -0.10 -8.37
CA ASN A 522 -13.92 0.13 -6.93
C ASN A 522 -12.74 1.05 -6.55
N GLY A 523 -12.10 1.67 -7.53
CA GLY A 523 -11.04 2.65 -7.32
C GLY A 523 -11.60 3.97 -6.78
N ILE A 524 -10.89 4.57 -5.84
CA ILE A 524 -11.22 5.86 -5.24
C ILE A 524 -10.13 6.86 -5.62
N ASP A 525 -10.55 8.02 -6.13
CA ASP A 525 -9.63 9.13 -6.41
C ASP A 525 -9.29 9.83 -5.08
N PRO A 526 -8.00 9.90 -4.69
CA PRO A 526 -7.61 10.58 -3.47
C PRO A 526 -7.96 12.08 -3.50
N MET A 527 -8.07 12.69 -4.68
CA MET A 527 -8.43 14.10 -4.81
C MET A 527 -9.87 14.35 -4.41
N ASP A 528 -10.80 13.46 -4.73
CA ASP A 528 -12.19 13.55 -4.31
C ASP A 528 -12.31 13.48 -2.77
N VAL A 529 -11.51 12.62 -2.15
CA VAL A 529 -11.46 12.48 -0.68
C VAL A 529 -10.90 13.76 -0.03
N ILE A 530 -9.85 14.36 -0.62
CA ILE A 530 -9.29 15.62 -0.15
C ILE A 530 -10.30 16.76 -0.28
N ASP A 531 -11.02 16.83 -1.39
CA ASP A 531 -12.05 17.86 -1.60
C ASP A 531 -13.19 17.74 -0.57
N MET A 532 -13.51 16.54 -0.09
CA MET A 532 -14.54 16.31 0.93
C MET A 532 -14.07 16.51 2.37
N TYR A 533 -12.85 16.06 2.71
CA TYR A 533 -12.40 15.96 4.10
C TYR A 533 -11.06 16.65 4.40
N GLY A 534 -10.39 17.18 3.38
CA GLY A 534 -9.06 17.79 3.50
C GLY A 534 -7.91 16.80 3.42
N ALA A 535 -6.74 17.31 3.02
CA ALA A 535 -5.51 16.53 2.90
C ALA A 535 -5.07 15.92 4.24
N ASP A 536 -5.14 16.69 5.32
CA ASP A 536 -4.73 16.25 6.65
C ASP A 536 -5.53 15.03 7.14
N SER A 537 -6.85 15.00 6.83
CA SER A 537 -7.72 13.87 7.19
C SER A 537 -7.33 12.60 6.45
N LEU A 538 -7.06 12.71 5.15
CA LEU A 538 -6.65 11.58 4.33
C LEU A 538 -5.26 11.07 4.75
N ARG A 539 -4.28 11.95 4.93
CA ARG A 539 -2.91 11.62 5.33
C ARG A 539 -2.88 10.87 6.66
N PHE A 540 -3.56 11.40 7.68
CA PHE A 540 -3.61 10.75 9.00
C PHE A 540 -4.29 9.39 8.92
N PHE A 541 -5.43 9.28 8.23
CA PHE A 541 -6.10 8.00 8.03
C PHE A 541 -5.19 6.97 7.36
N LEU A 542 -4.57 7.33 6.22
CA LEU A 542 -3.73 6.40 5.45
C LEU A 542 -2.55 5.87 6.26
N THR A 543 -1.96 6.69 7.13
CA THR A 543 -0.68 6.38 7.78
C THR A 543 -0.82 5.80 9.18
N THR A 544 -1.97 5.97 9.85
CA THR A 544 -2.15 5.55 11.24
C THR A 544 -3.11 4.37 11.44
N ASN A 545 -3.74 3.87 10.38
CA ASN A 545 -4.77 2.82 10.52
C ASN A 545 -4.25 1.40 10.29
N THR A 546 -2.98 1.20 10.03
CA THR A 546 -2.40 -0.13 9.84
C THR A 546 -0.92 -0.17 10.20
N ALA A 547 -0.45 -1.35 10.61
CA ALA A 547 0.95 -1.61 10.91
C ALA A 547 1.78 -1.75 9.62
N PRO A 548 3.11 -1.51 9.66
CA PRO A 548 3.98 -1.71 8.50
C PRO A 548 3.82 -3.09 7.84
N GLY A 549 3.78 -3.11 6.52
CA GLY A 549 3.67 -4.32 5.71
C GLY A 549 2.30 -5.00 5.69
N MET A 550 1.29 -4.39 6.28
CA MET A 550 -0.09 -4.90 6.26
C MET A 550 -0.94 -4.11 5.28
N ASP A 551 -1.91 -4.80 4.66
CA ASP A 551 -2.88 -4.16 3.77
C ASP A 551 -3.80 -3.21 4.53
N LEU A 552 -4.16 -2.10 3.90
CA LEU A 552 -5.08 -1.10 4.43
C LEU A 552 -6.46 -1.26 3.77
N ARG A 553 -7.50 -1.42 4.56
CA ARG A 553 -8.88 -1.35 4.06
C ARG A 553 -9.36 0.10 4.11
N TYR A 554 -9.70 0.63 2.94
CA TYR A 554 -10.27 1.98 2.86
C TYR A 554 -11.66 1.99 3.47
N ASP A 555 -11.88 2.94 4.36
CA ASP A 555 -13.17 3.21 5.00
C ASP A 555 -13.39 4.71 5.13
N GLU A 556 -14.36 5.24 4.40
CA GLU A 556 -14.67 6.66 4.38
C GLU A 556 -15.12 7.18 5.75
N GLU A 557 -15.85 6.36 6.55
CA GLU A 557 -16.26 6.74 7.91
C GLU A 557 -15.05 6.96 8.83
N LYS A 558 -13.96 6.24 8.62
CA LYS A 558 -12.72 6.48 9.36
C LYS A 558 -12.03 7.77 8.93
N VAL A 559 -12.06 8.12 7.63
CA VAL A 559 -11.57 9.42 7.16
C VAL A 559 -12.37 10.54 7.79
N LYS A 560 -13.70 10.42 7.82
CA LYS A 560 -14.60 11.35 8.48
C LYS A 560 -14.36 11.44 10.00
N SER A 561 -14.05 10.34 10.65
CA SER A 561 -13.66 10.33 12.07
C SER A 561 -12.38 11.13 12.30
N THR A 562 -11.41 11.05 11.39
CA THR A 562 -10.21 11.88 11.42
C THR A 562 -10.55 13.35 11.24
N TRP A 563 -11.43 13.69 10.30
CA TRP A 563 -11.92 15.07 10.16
C TRP A 563 -12.56 15.59 11.45
N ASN A 564 -13.36 14.77 12.14
CA ASN A 564 -13.92 15.11 13.45
C ASN A 564 -12.84 15.35 14.50
N PHE A 565 -11.76 14.57 14.48
CA PHE A 565 -10.61 14.75 15.36
C PHE A 565 -9.92 16.09 15.09
N ILE A 566 -9.70 16.45 13.83
CA ILE A 566 -9.14 17.76 13.45
C ILE A 566 -10.06 18.89 13.91
N ASN A 567 -11.37 18.76 13.74
CA ASN A 567 -12.33 19.73 14.21
C ASN A 567 -12.34 19.89 15.75
N LYS A 568 -12.08 18.81 16.48
CA LYS A 568 -11.89 18.87 17.96
C LYS A 568 -10.63 19.65 18.31
N ILE A 569 -9.49 19.39 17.62
CA ILE A 569 -8.25 20.12 17.80
C ILE A 569 -8.46 21.60 17.51
N TRP A 570 -9.15 21.94 16.42
CA TRP A 570 -9.49 23.30 16.03
C TRP A 570 -10.24 24.05 17.12
N ASN A 571 -11.31 23.43 17.65
CA ASN A 571 -12.11 24.05 18.69
C ASN A 571 -11.35 24.20 20.02
N ALA A 572 -10.52 23.21 20.38
CA ALA A 572 -9.67 23.29 21.55
C ALA A 572 -8.62 24.42 21.40
N SER A 573 -7.98 24.49 20.24
CA SER A 573 -7.01 25.55 19.92
C SER A 573 -7.67 26.94 19.95
N ARG A 574 -8.89 27.06 19.42
CA ARG A 574 -9.65 28.30 19.47
C ARG A 574 -9.94 28.74 20.89
N PHE A 575 -10.33 27.81 21.77
CA PHE A 575 -10.51 28.10 23.21
C PHE A 575 -9.20 28.59 23.85
N VAL A 576 -8.07 27.91 23.59
CA VAL A 576 -6.77 28.31 24.10
C VAL A 576 -6.37 29.71 23.62
N LEU A 577 -6.48 29.96 22.30
CA LEU A 577 -6.15 31.28 21.73
C LEU A 577 -7.02 32.40 22.29
N MET A 578 -8.32 32.17 22.56
CA MET A 578 -9.17 33.15 23.25
C MET A 578 -8.68 33.47 24.65
N LYS A 579 -8.20 32.45 25.38
CA LYS A 579 -7.65 32.60 26.73
C LYS A 579 -6.30 33.33 26.75
N LEU A 580 -5.59 33.32 25.60
CA LEU A 580 -4.27 33.95 25.40
C LEU A 580 -4.36 35.31 24.71
N GLU A 581 -5.54 35.93 24.56
CA GLU A 581 -5.72 37.17 23.77
C GLU A 581 -4.76 38.27 24.18
N ASP A 582 -4.50 38.46 25.48
CA ASP A 582 -3.61 39.48 26.03
C ASP A 582 -2.25 38.95 26.47
N PHE A 583 -1.96 37.66 26.17
CA PHE A 583 -0.74 36.98 26.65
C PHE A 583 0.44 37.23 25.72
N LYS A 584 1.58 37.63 26.30
CA LYS A 584 2.80 37.96 25.58
C LYS A 584 3.97 37.07 26.00
N GLU A 585 5.07 37.15 25.28
CA GLU A 585 6.28 36.35 25.57
C GLU A 585 6.87 36.67 26.96
N GLU A 586 6.83 37.91 27.39
CA GLU A 586 7.26 38.32 28.73
C GLU A 586 6.42 37.73 29.89
N ASP A 587 5.18 37.31 29.61
CA ASP A 587 4.28 36.70 30.58
C ASP A 587 4.56 35.21 30.79
N TYR A 588 5.38 34.61 29.91
CA TYR A 588 5.63 33.19 29.94
C TYR A 588 6.44 32.73 31.15
N THR A 589 5.86 31.87 31.97
CA THR A 589 6.52 31.27 33.12
C THR A 589 6.00 29.88 33.43
N LEU A 590 6.86 29.00 33.82
CA LEU A 590 6.55 27.66 34.34
C LEU A 590 6.88 27.55 35.83
N ASP A 591 6.98 28.67 36.53
CA ASP A 591 7.14 28.69 37.98
C ASP A 591 5.76 28.49 38.66
N ASN A 592 5.78 27.94 39.87
CA ASN A 592 4.59 27.74 40.72
C ASN A 592 3.48 26.90 39.97
N LEU A 593 3.88 25.83 39.31
CA LEU A 593 2.94 24.89 38.67
C LEU A 593 1.97 24.28 39.69
N LYS A 594 0.68 24.32 39.35
CA LYS A 594 -0.38 23.62 40.07
C LYS A 594 -0.31 22.11 39.83
N GLU A 595 -1.00 21.31 40.59
CA GLU A 595 -0.98 19.84 40.46
C GLU A 595 -1.51 19.41 39.08
N GLU A 596 -2.57 20.03 38.56
CA GLU A 596 -3.09 19.78 37.22
C GLU A 596 -2.13 20.23 36.11
N ASP A 597 -1.36 21.31 36.32
CA ASP A 597 -0.33 21.76 35.39
C ASP A 597 0.83 20.74 35.34
N LYS A 598 1.28 20.25 36.50
CA LYS A 598 2.28 19.19 36.59
C LYS A 598 1.80 17.91 35.95
N TRP A 599 0.54 17.56 36.14
CA TRP A 599 -0.07 16.37 35.57
C TRP A 599 -0.05 16.41 34.05
N ILE A 600 -0.55 17.48 33.41
CA ILE A 600 -0.59 17.55 31.95
C ILE A 600 0.80 17.63 31.33
N LEU A 601 1.76 18.31 31.98
CA LEU A 601 3.16 18.36 31.54
C LEU A 601 3.81 16.97 31.63
N ASN A 602 3.53 16.20 32.67
CA ASN A 602 4.02 14.82 32.80
C ASN A 602 3.41 13.90 31.74
N ARG A 603 2.08 14.05 31.45
CA ARG A 603 1.40 13.34 30.36
C ARG A 603 1.99 13.71 29.01
N LEU A 604 2.17 14.98 28.72
CA LEU A 604 2.81 15.48 27.49
C LEU A 604 4.22 14.88 27.34
N ASN A 605 5.02 14.95 28.37
CA ASN A 605 6.40 14.47 28.34
C ASN A 605 6.49 12.95 28.08
N THR A 606 5.60 12.17 28.68
CA THR A 606 5.47 10.74 28.40
C THR A 606 5.04 10.49 26.96
N THR A 607 4.07 11.26 26.46
CA THR A 607 3.60 11.20 25.07
C THR A 607 4.72 11.51 24.09
N ILE A 608 5.51 12.55 24.33
CA ILE A 608 6.70 12.90 23.50
C ILE A 608 7.67 11.72 23.43
N LYS A 609 7.96 11.08 24.57
CA LYS A 609 8.84 9.92 24.63
C LYS A 609 8.34 8.75 23.79
N ASP A 610 7.06 8.40 23.96
CA ASP A 610 6.44 7.25 23.28
C ASP A 610 6.27 7.52 21.78
N VAL A 611 5.86 8.72 21.40
CA VAL A 611 5.74 9.15 20.00
C VAL A 611 7.11 9.10 19.33
N THR A 612 8.15 9.71 19.92
CA THR A 612 9.50 9.72 19.35
C THR A 612 10.02 8.29 19.15
N LYS A 613 9.88 7.43 20.16
CA LYS A 613 10.29 6.02 20.08
C LYS A 613 9.61 5.26 18.93
N ASN A 614 8.33 5.49 18.71
CA ASN A 614 7.57 4.80 17.67
C ASN A 614 7.73 5.44 16.28
N MET A 615 7.98 6.76 16.20
CA MET A 615 8.39 7.42 14.97
C MET A 615 9.70 6.85 14.43
N ASP A 616 10.71 6.66 15.31
CA ASP A 616 12.01 6.08 14.93
C ASP A 616 11.94 4.60 14.50
N LYS A 617 10.82 3.91 14.82
CA LYS A 617 10.54 2.53 14.40
C LYS A 617 9.58 2.43 13.21
N TYR A 618 9.09 3.55 12.72
CA TYR A 618 8.05 3.63 11.69
C TYR A 618 6.69 3.03 12.11
N ASP A 619 6.42 2.91 13.42
CA ASP A 619 5.16 2.38 13.97
C ASP A 619 4.09 3.49 14.04
N PHE A 620 3.77 4.10 12.90
CA PHE A 620 2.89 5.28 12.83
C PHE A 620 1.48 5.02 13.33
N HIS A 621 1.00 3.78 13.27
CA HIS A 621 -0.30 3.41 13.84
C HIS A 621 -0.32 3.54 15.37
N ILE A 622 0.79 3.22 16.06
CA ILE A 622 0.94 3.43 17.50
C ILE A 622 1.03 4.92 17.79
N VAL A 623 1.81 5.66 16.99
CA VAL A 623 1.93 7.12 17.11
C VAL A 623 0.56 7.79 17.00
N GLY A 624 -0.24 7.41 15.99
CA GLY A 624 -1.58 7.96 15.78
C GLY A 624 -2.51 7.73 16.96
N ASN A 625 -2.52 6.52 17.52
CA ASN A 625 -3.33 6.20 18.70
C ASN A 625 -2.85 6.97 19.94
N THR A 626 -1.54 7.01 20.18
CA THR A 626 -0.94 7.75 21.32
C THR A 626 -1.29 9.24 21.26
N LEU A 627 -1.17 9.85 20.07
CA LEU A 627 -1.54 11.27 19.87
C LEU A 627 -3.04 11.49 20.03
N TYR A 628 -3.87 10.60 19.49
CA TYR A 628 -5.32 10.69 19.63
C TYR A 628 -5.74 10.65 21.10
N ASP A 629 -5.25 9.66 21.86
CA ASP A 629 -5.58 9.47 23.27
C ASP A 629 -5.15 10.66 24.13
N PHE A 630 -3.92 11.15 23.91
CA PHE A 630 -3.43 12.32 24.64
C PHE A 630 -4.21 13.60 24.28
N VAL A 631 -4.37 13.87 22.97
CA VAL A 631 -5.00 15.12 22.53
C VAL A 631 -6.48 15.15 22.88
N TRP A 632 -7.21 14.09 22.55
CA TRP A 632 -8.65 14.02 22.84
C TRP A 632 -8.92 13.81 24.31
N GLY A 633 -8.33 12.76 24.91
CA GLY A 633 -8.64 12.30 26.27
C GLY A 633 -8.03 13.19 27.35
N ASP A 634 -6.73 13.45 27.30
CA ASP A 634 -6.04 14.17 28.38
C ASP A 634 -6.11 15.69 28.18
N PHE A 635 -5.80 16.19 27.00
CA PHE A 635 -5.79 17.63 26.77
C PHE A 635 -7.19 18.21 26.62
N CYS A 636 -7.99 17.74 25.64
CA CYS A 636 -9.29 18.38 25.32
C CYS A 636 -10.36 18.10 26.38
N ASP A 637 -10.50 16.85 26.83
CA ASP A 637 -11.60 16.48 27.70
C ASP A 637 -11.31 16.72 29.19
N LYS A 638 -10.02 16.81 29.60
CA LYS A 638 -9.65 16.96 30.99
C LYS A 638 -8.93 18.30 31.24
N TYR A 639 -7.74 18.51 30.68
CA TYR A 639 -6.93 19.67 31.05
C TYR A 639 -7.56 21.01 30.61
N ILE A 640 -8.17 21.10 29.45
CA ILE A 640 -8.91 22.30 29.04
C ILE A 640 -10.00 22.62 30.06
N GLU A 641 -10.75 21.64 30.56
CA GLU A 641 -11.79 21.86 31.57
C GLU A 641 -11.20 22.32 32.91
N LEU A 642 -10.11 21.70 33.36
CA LEU A 642 -9.39 22.10 34.58
C LEU A 642 -8.85 23.54 34.45
N SER A 643 -8.27 23.90 33.30
CA SER A 643 -7.72 25.23 33.06
C SER A 643 -8.73 26.37 33.09
N LYS A 644 -10.03 26.08 32.97
CA LYS A 644 -11.09 27.12 33.00
C LYS A 644 -11.20 27.82 34.34
N PHE A 645 -10.76 27.19 35.42
CA PHE A 645 -10.83 27.76 36.77
C PHE A 645 -9.77 28.79 37.05
N TYR A 646 -8.74 28.91 36.22
CA TYR A 646 -7.60 29.76 36.43
C TYR A 646 -7.40 30.73 35.24
N ASN A 647 -6.89 31.93 35.53
CA ASN A 647 -6.57 32.95 34.51
C ASN A 647 -5.18 33.57 34.76
N ASP A 648 -4.31 32.87 35.44
CA ASP A 648 -2.95 33.32 35.76
C ASP A 648 -1.97 32.97 34.60
N ASN A 649 -0.80 33.60 34.63
CA ASN A 649 0.22 33.44 33.58
C ASN A 649 0.82 32.02 33.55
N THR A 650 0.89 31.33 34.69
CA THR A 650 1.40 29.95 34.74
C THR A 650 0.49 28.99 33.95
N THR A 651 -0.81 29.00 34.22
CA THR A 651 -1.78 28.19 33.47
C THR A 651 -1.80 28.54 31.98
N LYS A 652 -1.72 29.86 31.64
CA LYS A 652 -1.61 30.28 30.23
C LYS A 652 -0.33 29.78 29.56
N SER A 653 0.80 29.80 30.26
CA SER A 653 2.07 29.28 29.78
C SER A 653 2.05 27.78 29.53
N VAL A 654 1.44 27.02 30.43
CA VAL A 654 1.26 25.58 30.24
C VAL A 654 0.37 25.28 29.03
N LEU A 655 -0.73 26.04 28.84
CA LEU A 655 -1.56 25.92 27.63
C LEU A 655 -0.79 26.19 26.35
N VAL A 656 0.06 27.25 26.33
CA VAL A 656 0.95 27.54 25.19
C VAL A 656 1.88 26.38 24.92
N ARG A 657 2.57 25.88 25.97
CA ARG A 657 3.54 24.79 25.85
C ARG A 657 2.89 23.51 25.33
N VAL A 658 1.79 23.08 25.95
CA VAL A 658 1.09 21.83 25.61
C VAL A 658 0.53 21.89 24.18
N LEU A 659 -0.15 22.98 23.83
CA LEU A 659 -0.73 23.12 22.49
C LEU A 659 0.38 23.17 21.42
N THR A 660 1.46 23.92 21.67
CA THR A 660 2.60 24.01 20.71
C THR A 660 3.21 22.64 20.46
N ASP A 661 3.46 21.86 21.52
CA ASP A 661 4.08 20.53 21.36
C ASP A 661 3.10 19.52 20.72
N ILE A 662 1.79 19.59 20.99
CA ILE A 662 0.76 18.84 20.26
C ILE A 662 0.83 19.14 18.77
N LEU A 663 0.83 20.43 18.40
CA LEU A 663 0.89 20.83 16.99
C LEU A 663 2.18 20.33 16.33
N LYS A 664 3.31 20.40 17.01
CA LYS A 664 4.60 19.92 16.49
C LYS A 664 4.62 18.40 16.29
N MET A 665 4.06 17.62 17.21
CA MET A 665 3.95 16.15 17.07
C MET A 665 2.98 15.74 15.96
N LEU A 666 1.89 16.48 15.76
CA LEU A 666 0.90 16.23 14.71
C LEU A 666 1.35 16.72 13.33
N HIS A 667 2.24 17.72 13.26
CA HIS A 667 2.61 18.38 12.01
C HIS A 667 3.07 17.44 10.89
N PRO A 668 3.88 16.41 11.14
CA PRO A 668 4.24 15.45 10.09
C PRO A 668 3.03 14.78 9.44
N PHE A 669 1.97 14.54 10.19
CA PHE A 669 0.75 13.88 9.74
C PHE A 669 -0.29 14.86 9.16
N MET A 670 -0.44 16.01 9.81
CA MET A 670 -1.48 17.02 9.54
C MET A 670 -0.85 18.40 9.29
N PRO A 671 -0.12 18.58 8.19
CA PRO A 671 0.69 19.77 7.98
C PRO A 671 -0.11 21.08 7.86
N TYR A 672 -1.30 21.04 7.29
CA TYR A 672 -2.08 22.25 7.00
C TYR A 672 -2.73 22.87 8.24
N VAL A 673 -3.48 22.07 8.98
CA VAL A 673 -4.18 22.57 10.19
C VAL A 673 -3.20 22.98 11.28
N THR A 674 -2.09 22.24 11.43
CA THR A 674 -1.07 22.56 12.42
C THR A 674 -0.31 23.84 12.10
N GLU A 675 0.00 24.09 10.83
CA GLU A 675 0.59 25.35 10.37
C GLU A 675 -0.35 26.53 10.62
N GLU A 676 -1.65 26.38 10.31
CA GLU A 676 -2.65 27.43 10.55
C GLU A 676 -2.72 27.82 12.02
N ILE A 677 -2.88 26.82 12.90
CA ILE A 677 -3.00 27.09 14.34
C ILE A 677 -1.68 27.64 14.90
N TYR A 678 -0.55 27.08 14.51
CA TYR A 678 0.78 27.53 14.96
C TYR A 678 1.02 28.99 14.55
N GLY A 679 0.60 29.37 13.34
CA GLY A 679 0.67 30.75 12.86
C GLY A 679 -0.04 31.76 13.77
N MET A 680 -1.05 31.35 14.50
CA MET A 680 -1.86 32.16 15.43
C MET A 680 -1.35 32.18 16.87
N MET A 681 -0.36 31.31 17.19
CA MET A 681 0.18 31.24 18.55
C MET A 681 0.91 32.54 18.93
N PRO A 682 0.75 33.03 20.18
CA PRO A 682 1.40 34.28 20.62
C PRO A 682 2.92 34.14 20.74
N ILE A 683 3.41 32.94 21.00
CA ILE A 683 4.84 32.64 21.12
C ILE A 683 5.19 31.58 20.08
N LYS A 684 6.18 31.87 19.24
CA LYS A 684 6.64 30.99 18.16
C LYS A 684 8.16 30.94 18.10
N GLU A 685 8.70 29.75 18.03
CA GLU A 685 10.13 29.50 17.87
C GLU A 685 10.62 29.86 16.45
N ALA A 686 9.76 29.68 15.44
CA ALA A 686 10.06 29.90 14.03
C ALA A 686 8.85 30.48 13.30
N GLU A 687 9.05 31.06 12.12
CA GLU A 687 7.94 31.61 11.29
C GLU A 687 6.97 30.54 10.77
N SER A 688 7.42 29.28 10.66
CA SER A 688 6.62 28.13 10.28
C SER A 688 6.92 26.97 11.23
N ILE A 689 5.89 26.17 11.54
CA ILE A 689 6.02 24.96 12.33
C ILE A 689 6.94 23.93 11.64
N MET A 690 6.99 23.94 10.31
CA MET A 690 7.80 23.01 9.50
C MET A 690 9.30 23.12 9.80
N ILE A 691 9.77 24.29 10.17
CA ILE A 691 11.17 24.58 10.47
C ILE A 691 11.43 24.79 11.97
N SER A 692 10.44 24.54 12.82
CA SER A 692 10.56 24.54 14.27
C SER A 692 11.18 23.21 14.76
N LYS A 693 11.70 23.20 15.98
CA LYS A 693 12.28 21.99 16.57
C LYS A 693 11.20 21.02 17.04
N TYR A 694 11.41 19.74 16.78
CA TYR A 694 10.54 18.68 17.30
C TYR A 694 10.66 18.61 18.84
N PRO A 695 9.57 18.34 19.57
CA PRO A 695 9.60 18.23 21.03
C PRO A 695 10.53 17.10 21.51
N ILE A 696 11.22 17.35 22.62
CA ILE A 696 12.18 16.41 23.20
C ILE A 696 11.74 16.05 24.61
N TYR A 697 11.83 14.76 24.94
CA TYR A 697 11.58 14.26 26.31
C TYR A 697 12.51 14.93 27.31
N ASN A 698 11.92 15.50 28.39
CA ASN A 698 12.64 16.20 29.45
C ASN A 698 12.55 15.43 30.78
N LYS A 699 13.68 14.90 31.25
CA LYS A 699 13.76 14.18 32.54
C LYS A 699 13.38 15.03 33.75
N LYS A 700 13.41 16.36 33.65
CA LYS A 700 13.03 17.29 34.73
C LYS A 700 11.52 17.51 34.82
N GLU A 701 10.74 17.15 33.80
CA GLU A 701 9.29 17.28 33.75
C GLU A 701 8.61 15.95 34.09
N VAL A 702 9.16 15.21 35.05
CA VAL A 702 8.56 13.98 35.59
C VAL A 702 8.03 14.30 36.98
N PHE A 703 6.69 14.42 37.07
CA PHE A 703 5.99 14.79 38.29
C PHE A 703 5.16 13.62 38.83
N THR A 704 5.04 13.55 40.14
CA THR A 704 4.08 12.65 40.82
C THR A 704 2.89 13.48 41.25
N THR A 705 1.69 13.17 40.78
CA THR A 705 0.47 13.89 41.08
C THR A 705 -0.67 12.89 41.43
N ASN A 706 -1.69 13.36 42.14
CA ASN A 706 -2.89 12.56 42.46
C ASN A 706 -4.03 12.79 41.44
N ILE A 707 -3.81 13.58 40.38
CA ILE A 707 -4.87 14.03 39.47
C ILE A 707 -5.55 12.87 38.76
N ASP A 708 -4.85 11.80 38.43
CA ASP A 708 -5.47 10.63 37.78
C ASP A 708 -6.54 10.00 38.70
N ASN A 709 -6.26 9.89 39.99
CA ASN A 709 -7.23 9.39 40.98
C ASN A 709 -8.42 10.36 41.17
N VAL A 710 -8.14 11.66 41.15
CA VAL A 710 -9.18 12.71 41.21
C VAL A 710 -10.12 12.64 40.01
N LEU A 711 -9.60 12.49 38.82
CA LEU A 711 -10.38 12.38 37.57
C LEU A 711 -11.19 11.07 37.54
N GLU A 712 -10.64 9.99 38.03
CA GLU A 712 -11.37 8.71 38.14
C GLU A 712 -12.50 8.82 39.14
N PHE A 713 -12.26 9.42 40.32
CA PHE A 713 -13.28 9.71 41.30
C PHE A 713 -14.43 10.56 40.73
N ILE A 714 -14.09 11.62 39.98
CA ILE A 714 -15.07 12.48 39.27
C ILE A 714 -15.90 11.66 38.27
N THR A 715 -15.26 10.74 37.56
CA THR A 715 -15.93 9.85 36.61
C THR A 715 -16.89 8.91 37.34
N MET A 716 -16.45 8.27 38.42
CA MET A 716 -17.31 7.43 39.25
C MET A 716 -18.49 8.20 39.79
N PHE A 717 -18.27 9.42 40.28
CA PHE A 717 -19.34 10.28 40.77
C PHE A 717 -20.36 10.60 39.68
N ARG A 718 -19.93 10.98 38.48
CA ARG A 718 -20.80 11.26 37.34
C ARG A 718 -21.62 10.04 36.92
N ASN A 719 -20.99 8.89 36.83
CA ASN A 719 -21.65 7.63 36.54
C ASN A 719 -22.70 7.27 37.59
N LYS A 720 -22.30 7.37 38.86
CA LYS A 720 -23.23 7.08 39.97
C LYS A 720 -24.43 8.01 39.98
N LYS A 721 -24.20 9.32 39.74
CA LYS A 721 -25.28 10.28 39.64
C LYS A 721 -26.19 10.00 38.43
N ALA A 722 -25.62 9.59 37.28
CA ALA A 722 -26.40 9.23 36.11
C ALA A 722 -27.28 7.97 36.34
N GLU A 723 -26.78 6.99 37.07
CA GLU A 723 -27.54 5.79 37.49
C GLU A 723 -28.79 6.16 38.33
N LEU A 724 -28.70 7.24 39.12
CA LEU A 724 -29.82 7.71 39.96
C LEU A 724 -30.90 8.44 39.16
N GLY A 725 -30.65 8.79 37.89
CA GLY A 725 -31.59 9.51 37.04
C GLY A 725 -31.85 10.94 37.49
N ASN A 726 -33.11 11.38 37.38
CA ASN A 726 -33.52 12.75 37.79
C ASN A 726 -33.85 12.81 39.28
N ILE A 727 -32.82 13.01 40.14
CA ILE A 727 -32.94 13.05 41.60
C ILE A 727 -33.40 14.40 42.16
N GLY A 728 -33.74 15.38 41.29
CA GLY A 728 -34.14 16.73 41.73
C GLY A 728 -33.03 17.48 42.48
N GLU A 729 -33.39 18.12 43.63
CA GLU A 729 -32.41 18.78 44.49
C GLU A 729 -31.61 17.74 45.28
N TYR A 730 -30.29 17.91 45.29
CA TYR A 730 -29.39 17.04 46.03
C TYR A 730 -28.25 17.84 46.68
N LYS A 731 -27.70 17.32 47.75
CA LYS A 731 -26.49 17.80 48.43
C LYS A 731 -25.40 16.73 48.38
N VAL A 732 -24.17 17.15 48.55
CA VAL A 732 -23.02 16.23 48.52
C VAL A 732 -22.15 16.49 49.74
N TYR A 733 -21.96 15.47 50.57
CA TYR A 733 -20.93 15.45 51.59
C TYR A 733 -19.63 14.99 50.97
N ILE A 734 -18.53 15.66 51.26
CA ILE A 734 -17.18 15.35 50.74
C ILE A 734 -16.22 15.20 51.88
N ASP A 735 -15.58 14.03 51.98
CA ASP A 735 -14.53 13.67 52.94
C ASP A 735 -13.23 13.36 52.20
N ILE A 736 -12.39 14.39 52.05
CA ILE A 736 -11.14 14.36 51.31
C ILE A 736 -10.15 15.24 52.05
N ASP A 737 -9.02 14.65 52.49
CA ASP A 737 -7.99 15.32 53.27
C ASP A 737 -7.18 16.34 52.42
N ASP A 738 -6.95 16.06 51.16
CA ASP A 738 -6.23 16.94 50.25
C ASP A 738 -7.13 18.05 49.70
N GLU A 739 -6.95 19.27 50.20
CA GLU A 739 -7.76 20.44 49.83
C GLU A 739 -7.66 20.74 48.34
N THR A 740 -6.51 20.51 47.68
CA THR A 740 -6.37 20.71 46.24
C THR A 740 -7.26 19.73 45.46
N SER A 741 -7.23 18.45 45.80
CA SER A 741 -8.10 17.45 45.19
C SER A 741 -9.58 17.74 45.42
N LYS A 742 -9.92 18.21 46.63
CA LYS A 742 -11.27 18.58 46.98
C LYS A 742 -11.80 19.77 46.18
N ASP A 743 -10.99 20.82 46.03
CA ASP A 743 -11.34 22.00 45.23
C ASP A 743 -11.54 21.65 43.75
N ILE A 744 -10.66 20.79 43.18
CA ILE A 744 -10.83 20.32 41.79
C ILE A 744 -12.15 19.56 41.63
N ILE A 745 -12.48 18.65 42.55
CA ILE A 745 -13.72 17.85 42.52
C ILE A 745 -14.95 18.75 42.62
N ILE A 746 -14.95 19.73 43.55
CA ILE A 746 -16.04 20.66 43.75
C ILE A 746 -16.27 21.47 42.44
N ASN A 747 -15.21 22.00 41.84
CA ASN A 747 -15.27 22.82 40.64
C ASN A 747 -15.71 22.01 39.42
N MET A 748 -15.12 20.84 39.20
CA MET A 748 -15.41 20.00 38.03
C MET A 748 -16.83 19.39 38.09
N LEU A 749 -17.35 19.13 39.27
CA LEU A 749 -18.71 18.62 39.49
C LEU A 749 -19.75 19.74 39.70
N LYS A 750 -19.31 21.00 39.78
CA LYS A 750 -20.14 22.19 40.02
C LYS A 750 -20.96 22.02 41.30
N LEU A 751 -20.28 21.74 42.41
CA LEU A 751 -20.90 21.44 43.70
C LEU A 751 -20.86 22.61 44.70
N SER A 752 -20.35 23.76 44.34
CA SER A 752 -20.12 24.90 45.27
C SER A 752 -21.34 25.29 46.08
N ASP A 753 -22.54 25.20 45.49
CA ASP A 753 -23.85 25.48 46.12
C ASP A 753 -24.53 24.21 46.69
N LYS A 754 -23.89 23.05 46.65
CA LYS A 754 -24.47 21.74 46.98
C LYS A 754 -23.75 21.02 48.09
N ILE A 755 -22.75 21.62 48.71
CA ILE A 755 -21.97 20.97 49.79
C ILE A 755 -22.81 20.83 51.07
N SER A 756 -22.79 19.61 51.62
CA SER A 756 -23.32 19.28 52.95
C SER A 756 -22.19 19.26 53.98
N LEU A 757 -22.48 19.74 55.19
CA LEU A 757 -21.56 19.70 56.33
C LEU A 757 -21.60 18.35 57.09
N GLU A 758 -22.64 17.56 56.86
CA GLU A 758 -22.82 16.30 57.52
C GLU A 758 -23.01 15.14 56.55
N ASP A 759 -22.45 13.97 56.85
CA ASP A 759 -22.65 12.72 56.13
C ASP A 759 -24.05 12.17 56.42
N GLY A 760 -25.01 12.44 55.54
CA GLY A 760 -26.38 11.92 55.65
C GLY A 760 -26.48 10.49 55.06
N ASN A 761 -27.71 9.92 55.14
CA ASN A 761 -28.03 8.64 54.49
C ASN A 761 -28.07 8.75 52.96
N GLY A 762 -26.91 9.06 52.35
CA GLY A 762 -26.74 9.21 50.91
C GLY A 762 -26.04 8.02 50.24
N ILE A 763 -26.00 8.07 48.93
CA ILE A 763 -25.25 7.10 48.16
C ILE A 763 -23.76 7.40 48.26
N LYS A 764 -22.99 6.43 48.79
CA LYS A 764 -21.54 6.57 49.02
C LYS A 764 -20.73 6.24 47.78
N ILE A 765 -19.70 7.02 47.55
CA ILE A 765 -18.69 6.85 46.52
C ILE A 765 -17.34 6.93 47.20
N GLU A 766 -16.50 5.93 47.01
CA GLU A 766 -15.16 5.87 47.59
C GLU A 766 -14.16 5.38 46.56
N TYR A 767 -13.05 6.10 46.44
CA TYR A 767 -11.94 5.74 45.54
C TYR A 767 -10.64 6.39 46.02
N ALA A 768 -9.56 5.61 46.09
CA ALA A 768 -8.20 6.10 46.42
C ALA A 768 -8.15 7.00 47.67
N GLY A 769 -8.94 6.67 48.73
CA GLY A 769 -9.01 7.44 49.97
C GLY A 769 -9.94 8.67 49.94
N MET A 770 -10.49 9.00 48.80
CA MET A 770 -11.48 10.07 48.61
C MET A 770 -12.89 9.51 48.80
N LYS A 771 -13.74 10.21 49.55
CA LYS A 771 -15.12 9.78 49.81
C LYS A 771 -16.11 10.92 49.56
N ALA A 772 -17.27 10.57 49.03
CA ALA A 772 -18.40 11.47 48.93
C ALA A 772 -19.71 10.73 49.12
N SER A 773 -20.73 11.44 49.60
CA SER A 773 -22.10 10.92 49.74
C SER A 773 -23.07 11.84 48.99
N ILE A 774 -23.86 11.28 48.05
CA ILE A 774 -24.93 12.01 47.35
C ILE A 774 -26.19 11.86 48.19
N ILE A 775 -26.62 12.98 48.78
CA ILE A 775 -27.77 13.04 49.70
C ILE A 775 -28.92 13.69 48.93
N TYR A 776 -30.02 12.97 48.73
CA TYR A 776 -31.19 13.43 48.01
C TYR A 776 -32.48 12.85 48.61
N ASP A 777 -33.57 13.55 48.37
CA ASP A 777 -34.86 13.05 48.79
C ASP A 777 -35.37 12.00 47.77
N ASN A 778 -35.42 10.76 48.27
CA ASN A 778 -35.76 9.60 47.43
C ASN A 778 -37.27 9.41 47.27
N SER A 779 -38.11 10.20 47.98
CA SER A 779 -39.54 10.00 48.01
C SER A 779 -40.23 10.16 46.64
N LYS A 780 -39.84 11.19 45.87
CA LYS A 780 -40.37 11.39 44.51
C LYS A 780 -39.92 10.36 43.49
N SER A 781 -38.67 9.92 43.60
CA SER A 781 -38.11 8.91 42.67
C SER A 781 -38.75 7.55 42.90
N LEU A 782 -39.01 7.22 44.18
CA LEU A 782 -39.73 5.99 44.54
C LEU A 782 -41.20 6.02 44.09
N GLU A 783 -41.85 7.20 44.14
CA GLU A 783 -43.22 7.37 43.62
C GLU A 783 -43.27 7.23 42.10
N GLU A 784 -42.35 7.85 41.36
CA GLU A 784 -42.26 7.73 39.90
C GLU A 784 -41.91 6.31 39.46
N GLU A 785 -40.99 5.61 40.17
CA GLU A 785 -40.63 4.22 39.90
C GLU A 785 -41.82 3.29 40.21
N LYS A 786 -42.56 3.54 41.30
CA LYS A 786 -43.74 2.80 41.67
C LYS A 786 -44.86 3.02 40.62
N GLU A 787 -45.04 4.24 40.14
CA GLU A 787 -46.02 4.57 39.09
C GLU A 787 -45.66 3.88 37.77
N LYS A 788 -44.36 3.83 37.42
CA LYS A 788 -43.87 3.12 36.25
C LYS A 788 -44.07 1.63 36.33
N LEU A 789 -43.73 1.05 37.48
CA LEU A 789 -43.97 -0.37 37.80
C LEU A 789 -45.45 -0.74 37.78
N LEU A 790 -46.33 0.15 38.26
CA LEU A 790 -47.79 -0.04 38.19
C LEU A 790 -48.31 -0.01 36.75
N LYS A 791 -47.82 0.88 35.88
CA LYS A 791 -48.18 0.92 34.46
C LYS A 791 -47.67 -0.32 33.73
N GLU A 792 -46.48 -0.78 34.05
CA GLU A 792 -45.91 -2.00 33.46
C GLU A 792 -46.68 -3.24 33.90
N LYS A 793 -47.05 -3.33 35.18
CA LYS A 793 -47.96 -4.34 35.75
C LYS A 793 -49.28 -4.38 34.97
N GLU A 794 -49.99 -3.24 34.81
CA GLU A 794 -51.26 -3.17 34.08
C GLU A 794 -51.11 -3.65 32.65
N SER A 795 -50.04 -3.28 31.98
CA SER A 795 -49.72 -3.69 30.59
C SER A 795 -49.50 -5.20 30.50
N LEU A 796 -48.73 -5.77 31.43
CA LEU A 796 -48.51 -7.22 31.52
C LEU A 796 -49.76 -8.00 31.86
N GLU A 797 -50.56 -7.56 32.82
CA GLU A 797 -51.86 -8.17 33.21
C GLU A 797 -52.80 -8.18 31.99
N ALA A 798 -52.87 -7.10 31.21
CA ALA A 798 -53.71 -7.05 29.99
C ALA A 798 -53.19 -7.99 28.89
N SER A 799 -51.83 -8.11 28.77
CA SER A 799 -51.22 -9.03 27.80
C SER A 799 -51.46 -10.51 28.18
N ILE A 800 -51.28 -10.84 29.44
CA ILE A 800 -51.52 -12.16 30.02
C ILE A 800 -52.99 -12.57 29.80
N ALA A 801 -53.94 -11.70 30.21
CA ALA A 801 -55.38 -11.98 30.02
C ALA A 801 -55.77 -12.20 28.55
N ARG A 802 -55.15 -11.43 27.62
CA ARG A 802 -55.38 -11.60 26.16
C ARG A 802 -54.83 -12.94 25.71
N ARG A 803 -53.61 -13.35 26.12
CA ARG A 803 -53.04 -14.65 25.72
C ARG A 803 -53.76 -15.82 26.37
N GLU A 804 -54.16 -15.75 27.62
CA GLU A 804 -54.97 -16.76 28.27
C GLU A 804 -56.30 -16.98 27.56
N LYS A 805 -56.99 -15.89 27.19
CA LYS A 805 -58.22 -15.97 26.38
C LYS A 805 -57.97 -16.56 25.00
N LEU A 806 -56.83 -16.28 24.38
CA LEU A 806 -56.48 -16.83 23.08
C LEU A 806 -56.17 -18.32 23.19
N LEU A 807 -55.45 -18.76 24.21
CA LEU A 807 -55.06 -20.15 24.43
C LEU A 807 -56.20 -21.00 25.01
N SER A 808 -57.27 -20.39 25.60
CA SER A 808 -58.50 -21.09 26.03
C SER A 808 -59.50 -21.29 24.91
N ASN A 809 -59.29 -20.71 23.73
CA ASN A 809 -60.12 -20.88 22.52
C ASN A 809 -59.74 -22.17 21.81
N SER A 810 -60.56 -23.21 21.89
CA SER A 810 -60.34 -24.54 21.28
C SER A 810 -60.11 -24.41 19.75
N ASN A 811 -60.84 -23.52 19.09
CA ASN A 811 -60.67 -23.30 17.63
C ASN A 811 -59.28 -22.72 17.27
N TYR A 812 -58.68 -21.93 18.14
CA TYR A 812 -57.34 -21.42 17.95
C TYR A 812 -56.31 -22.52 18.19
N VAL A 813 -56.39 -23.23 19.27
CA VAL A 813 -55.41 -24.26 19.67
C VAL A 813 -55.40 -25.45 18.69
N GLU A 814 -56.56 -25.77 18.10
CA GLU A 814 -56.69 -26.91 17.18
C GLU A 814 -56.38 -26.55 15.69
N LYS A 815 -56.63 -25.30 15.29
CA LYS A 815 -56.52 -24.90 13.88
C LYS A 815 -55.25 -24.05 13.56
N ALA A 816 -54.63 -23.42 14.55
CA ALA A 816 -53.38 -22.66 14.33
C ALA A 816 -52.16 -23.58 14.23
N PRO A 817 -51.08 -23.21 13.49
CA PRO A 817 -49.86 -23.98 13.43
C PRO A 817 -49.28 -24.22 14.84
N LYS A 818 -48.92 -25.44 15.16
CA LYS A 818 -48.45 -25.86 16.49
C LYS A 818 -47.31 -24.98 17.02
N ALA A 819 -46.37 -24.57 16.14
CA ALA A 819 -45.24 -23.67 16.45
C ALA A 819 -45.71 -22.30 16.94
N ILE A 820 -46.84 -21.77 16.49
CA ILE A 820 -47.40 -20.48 16.93
C ILE A 820 -48.06 -20.63 18.31
N VAL A 821 -48.82 -21.72 18.51
CA VAL A 821 -49.45 -22.01 19.78
C VAL A 821 -48.43 -22.24 20.89
N ASP A 822 -47.33 -22.96 20.58
CA ASP A 822 -46.24 -23.21 21.51
C ASP A 822 -45.47 -21.92 21.86
N LYS A 823 -45.28 -21.04 20.87
CA LYS A 823 -44.67 -19.69 21.07
C LYS A 823 -45.53 -18.81 21.99
N ASP A 824 -46.86 -18.85 21.84
CA ASP A 824 -47.78 -18.10 22.71
C ASP A 824 -47.83 -18.67 24.14
N ARG A 825 -47.70 -19.99 24.32
CA ARG A 825 -47.54 -20.59 25.64
C ARG A 825 -46.28 -20.19 26.35
N GLU A 826 -45.15 -20.19 25.60
CA GLU A 826 -43.84 -19.78 26.14
C GLU A 826 -43.83 -18.29 26.50
N ALA A 827 -44.45 -17.45 25.66
CA ALA A 827 -44.59 -16.03 25.94
C ALA A 827 -45.46 -15.74 27.16
N LEU A 828 -46.57 -16.50 27.33
CA LEU A 828 -47.43 -16.40 28.50
C LEU A 828 -46.66 -16.75 29.80
N LEU A 829 -45.83 -17.78 29.76
CA LEU A 829 -45.05 -18.18 30.92
C LEU A 829 -44.03 -17.07 31.30
N LYS A 830 -43.33 -16.52 30.35
CA LYS A 830 -42.38 -15.41 30.53
C LYS A 830 -43.08 -14.15 31.08
N GLU A 831 -44.25 -13.81 30.51
CA GLU A 831 -45.04 -12.66 31.00
C GLU A 831 -45.50 -12.83 32.45
N LYS A 832 -45.89 -14.03 32.85
CA LYS A 832 -46.24 -14.34 34.26
C LYS A 832 -45.01 -14.24 35.17
N GLU A 833 -43.86 -14.76 34.79
CA GLU A 833 -42.62 -14.62 35.55
C GLU A 833 -42.20 -13.14 35.70
N MET A 834 -42.35 -12.34 34.62
CA MET A 834 -42.09 -10.89 34.70
C MET A 834 -43.07 -10.17 35.61
N LEU A 835 -44.34 -10.57 35.60
CA LEU A 835 -45.36 -9.99 36.48
C LEU A 835 -45.05 -10.28 37.98
N ASP A 836 -44.62 -11.50 38.29
CA ASP A 836 -44.20 -11.86 39.65
C ASP A 836 -42.97 -11.05 40.12
N ILE A 837 -42.02 -10.83 39.25
CA ILE A 837 -40.84 -9.97 39.54
C ILE A 837 -41.30 -8.54 39.84
N ILE A 838 -42.21 -7.99 39.04
CA ILE A 838 -42.72 -6.62 39.24
C ILE A 838 -43.56 -6.53 40.52
N LEU A 839 -44.42 -7.51 40.82
CA LEU A 839 -45.19 -7.54 42.04
C LEU A 839 -44.31 -7.59 43.27
N ASN A 840 -43.24 -8.37 43.24
CA ASN A 840 -42.25 -8.41 44.34
C ASN A 840 -41.53 -7.06 44.51
N LYS A 841 -41.24 -6.34 43.44
CA LYS A 841 -40.65 -4.99 43.49
C LYS A 841 -41.63 -3.91 43.98
N ILE A 842 -42.91 -4.05 43.73
CA ILE A 842 -43.91 -3.10 44.19
C ILE A 842 -44.23 -3.31 45.70
N ASN A 843 -44.14 -4.54 46.19
CA ASN A 843 -44.49 -4.93 47.57
C ASN A 843 -43.29 -4.94 48.56
N GLY A 844 -42.06 -4.90 48.04
CA GLY A 844 -40.84 -4.81 48.85
C GLY A 844 -40.33 -3.40 48.94
#